data_cf689d29d87fd63e3a2eafa3de5e83fe
#
_entry.id   cf689d29d87fd63e3a2eafa3de5e83fe
#
_cell.length_a   1.000
_cell.length_b   1.000
_cell.length_c   1.000
_cell.angle_alpha   90.00
_cell.angle_beta   90.00
_cell.angle_gamma   90.00
#
_symmetry.space_group_name_H-M   'P 1'
#
loop_
_entity.id
_entity.type
_entity.pdbx_description
1 polymer ?
#
loop_
_entity_poly.entity_id
_entity_poly.type
_entity_poly.pdbx_seq_one_letter_code
_entity_poly.pdbx_strand_id
1 'polypeptide(L)'
;MKTLVIAEKPSVAQDIVRALTPVAGKFEKHDEHFENDRYVVTSAVGHLVEIEAPEAYDVKRGKWSFAHLPVIPPHFDLKPVEKTKSRLNAVVRLARRKDVGALINACDAGREGELIFRLIEQYAGGGKPLGKPVQRLWLQSMTPQAIREGFEQLRSDTQMRGLADAARSRSEADWLVGINGTRAMTAFNSRDGGFFLTTVGRVQTPTLAVVVEREEQIRKFVSRPYWELHASFAAQAGSYPGRWFDPAWKKDPDDAERRADRLWDEARARAIAAAVQGRTGSVSEESRATTQASPGLFDLTSLQREANGKFGFSAKTTLALAQSLYERHKALTYPRTDSRHLPEDYLGVVKQTFGMLADSEMKHLAPHALTALNQGYVKPSKRIFDNAKVSDHFAIIPTLQAPHGLSEAEQKLYDLVARRFLAVFFPSAEYQVTTRTTVVDGSDGEHHHFRTEGKVLVKPGWLAIYGKEAAAEVADAKDGDKGQNLVAVAPGERVRTEAVDVKALKTRPPARYSEATLLGAMEGAGKLIDDDELREAMQEKGLGTPATRAAIIEGLINEKYILREGRERIPAAKAFQLMTLLRGLGVEELSRPELTGEWEYKLAQMEHGRLSREAFMREIAEMTERIVRKAKEYDRDTVPGDYATLATPCPNCGGIVKENYRRYACTGADGQGAGCGFSIPKTPGGRTFDVAEVEQLLRDKRIGPLEGFRSKAGWPFTAEIVLKHSEEERNWKLEFDFGDDRGADDTGELVDFTGQEPLGPCPKCGAPVYEHGANYVCEKSVPTAAQPTPSCDFKTGRVILQQPVERAQMQKLLATGKTDLLDKFISMRTRRAFKAHLVWDAQAGKVNFEFAPSKFPPRATAATKSAATSDRTALGSGAKASKTAVAKPAAARKTAASAKKAPAARKPRAASAAAGLVPSAALAAVIGAEAVARPQAVKKLWDYIKANGLQDAADKRRINADAKLQAVFGKPQVTMFEIAGLLGAHLAPGA
;
A
#
# COMPACT_ATOMS: atom_id res chain seq x y z
N MET A 1 11.23 -37.94 35.22
CA MET A 1 10.29 -37.26 34.31
C MET A 1 10.98 -36.12 33.61
N LYS A 2 10.77 -35.96 32.30
CA LYS A 2 11.38 -34.91 31.46
C LYS A 2 10.49 -33.67 31.46
N THR A 3 11.08 -32.53 31.12
CA THR A 3 10.37 -31.25 30.92
C THR A 3 10.34 -30.92 29.42
N LEU A 4 9.15 -30.66 28.89
CA LEU A 4 8.97 -30.23 27.50
C LEU A 4 9.12 -28.69 27.39
N VAL A 5 10.07 -28.25 26.61
CA VAL A 5 10.29 -26.83 26.26
C VAL A 5 9.69 -26.57 24.90
N ILE A 6 8.76 -25.63 24.81
CA ILE A 6 8.12 -25.24 23.55
C ILE A 6 8.55 -23.82 23.18
N ALA A 7 9.41 -23.68 22.19
CA ALA A 7 9.81 -22.40 21.62
C ALA A 7 8.83 -21.97 20.52
N GLU A 8 8.79 -20.70 20.18
CA GLU A 8 7.94 -20.20 19.09
C GLU A 8 8.51 -20.57 17.70
N LYS A 9 9.83 -20.57 17.56
CA LYS A 9 10.54 -20.76 16.30
C LYS A 9 11.57 -21.88 16.38
N PRO A 10 11.82 -22.64 15.30
CA PRO A 10 12.84 -23.70 15.28
C PRO A 10 14.27 -23.19 15.58
N SER A 11 14.60 -21.96 15.17
CA SER A 11 15.89 -21.34 15.47
C SER A 11 16.10 -21.13 16.97
N VAL A 12 15.06 -20.64 17.67
CA VAL A 12 15.08 -20.43 19.11
C VAL A 12 15.26 -21.76 19.86
N ALA A 13 14.57 -22.83 19.43
CA ALA A 13 14.76 -24.15 19.98
C ALA A 13 16.22 -24.65 19.85
N GLN A 14 16.86 -24.38 18.69
CA GLN A 14 18.28 -24.72 18.46
C GLN A 14 19.22 -23.90 19.36
N ASP A 15 18.93 -22.61 19.55
CA ASP A 15 19.72 -21.74 20.42
C ASP A 15 19.62 -22.17 21.88
N ILE A 16 18.42 -22.56 22.34
CA ILE A 16 18.19 -23.14 23.68
C ILE A 16 19.00 -24.41 23.85
N VAL A 17 18.96 -25.33 22.89
CA VAL A 17 19.72 -26.60 22.93
C VAL A 17 21.23 -26.30 23.02
N ARG A 18 21.71 -25.35 22.19
CA ARG A 18 23.13 -24.96 22.19
C ARG A 18 23.55 -24.38 23.53
N ALA A 19 22.73 -23.52 24.12
CA ALA A 19 23.01 -22.88 25.39
C ALA A 19 22.98 -23.87 26.58
N LEU A 20 22.09 -24.86 26.55
CA LEU A 20 21.92 -25.83 27.63
C LEU A 20 22.88 -27.02 27.54
N THR A 21 23.42 -27.36 26.36
CA THR A 21 24.32 -28.50 26.16
C THR A 21 25.48 -28.56 27.17
N PRO A 22 26.18 -27.43 27.50
CA PRO A 22 27.26 -27.45 28.47
C PRO A 22 26.84 -27.77 29.91
N VAL A 23 25.57 -27.51 30.30
CA VAL A 23 25.09 -27.61 31.69
C VAL A 23 24.07 -28.74 31.90
N ALA A 24 23.38 -29.17 30.85
CA ALA A 24 22.34 -30.19 30.90
C ALA A 24 22.71 -31.49 30.16
N GLY A 25 23.89 -31.54 29.53
CA GLY A 25 24.32 -32.67 28.73
C GLY A 25 23.92 -32.60 27.25
N LYS A 26 24.44 -33.51 26.46
CA LYS A 26 24.25 -33.56 25.01
C LYS A 26 22.80 -33.92 24.67
N PHE A 27 22.23 -33.22 23.70
CA PHE A 27 20.89 -33.50 23.14
C PHE A 27 21.00 -34.38 21.91
N GLU A 28 20.14 -35.39 21.82
CA GLU A 28 19.91 -36.15 20.60
C GLU A 28 18.93 -35.40 19.70
N LYS A 29 19.24 -35.35 18.41
CA LYS A 29 18.39 -34.67 17.43
C LYS A 29 17.45 -35.67 16.77
N HIS A 30 16.15 -35.39 16.87
CA HIS A 30 15.07 -36.09 16.16
C HIS A 30 14.49 -35.17 15.10
N ASP A 31 13.58 -35.67 14.25
CA ASP A 31 12.96 -34.88 13.16
C ASP A 31 12.20 -33.69 13.66
N GLU A 32 11.55 -33.81 14.83
CA GLU A 32 10.60 -32.79 15.33
C GLU A 32 11.04 -32.14 16.65
N HIS A 33 12.09 -32.66 17.31
CA HIS A 33 12.56 -32.19 18.62
C HIS A 33 14.02 -32.55 18.88
N PHE A 34 14.54 -31.99 19.96
CA PHE A 34 15.81 -32.41 20.57
C PHE A 34 15.53 -32.98 21.95
N GLU A 35 16.23 -34.02 22.35
CA GLU A 35 15.94 -34.68 23.61
C GLU A 35 17.22 -35.10 24.33
N ASN A 36 17.19 -35.01 25.65
CA ASN A 36 18.15 -35.62 26.58
C ASN A 36 17.43 -36.21 27.81
N ASP A 37 18.15 -36.56 28.85
CA ASP A 37 17.54 -37.15 30.05
C ASP A 37 16.63 -36.20 30.82
N ARG A 38 16.82 -34.88 30.70
CA ARG A 38 16.07 -33.85 31.45
C ARG A 38 15.02 -33.12 30.61
N TYR A 39 15.33 -32.85 29.34
CA TYR A 39 14.55 -31.97 28.50
C TYR A 39 14.16 -32.60 27.16
N VAL A 40 12.98 -32.27 26.70
CA VAL A 40 12.52 -32.40 25.31
C VAL A 40 12.31 -31.00 24.79
N VAL A 41 13.07 -30.56 23.79
CA VAL A 41 13.00 -29.20 23.26
C VAL A 41 12.42 -29.24 21.85
N THR A 42 11.29 -28.59 21.68
CA THR A 42 10.58 -28.48 20.38
C THR A 42 10.19 -27.03 20.10
N SER A 43 9.58 -26.78 18.95
CA SER A 43 9.08 -25.44 18.61
C SER A 43 7.73 -25.49 17.93
N ALA A 44 7.01 -24.39 18.01
CA ALA A 44 5.99 -24.02 17.03
C ALA A 44 6.65 -23.50 15.73
N VAL A 45 5.87 -22.91 14.85
CA VAL A 45 6.28 -22.11 13.67
C VAL A 45 5.35 -20.89 13.56
N GLY A 46 5.18 -20.17 14.68
CA GLY A 46 4.12 -19.20 14.90
C GLY A 46 2.83 -19.88 15.34
N HIS A 47 1.68 -19.31 15.03
CA HIS A 47 0.39 -19.88 15.38
C HIS A 47 0.16 -21.25 14.73
N LEU A 48 -0.14 -22.24 15.57
CA LEU A 48 -0.52 -23.59 15.15
C LEU A 48 -2.03 -23.84 15.29
N VAL A 49 -2.71 -23.03 16.11
CA VAL A 49 -4.12 -23.12 16.47
C VAL A 49 -4.76 -21.76 16.28
N GLU A 50 -5.98 -21.75 15.80
CA GLU A 50 -6.81 -20.54 15.64
C GLU A 50 -8.22 -20.76 16.21
N ILE A 51 -8.94 -19.67 16.50
CA ILE A 51 -10.34 -19.74 16.94
C ILE A 51 -11.18 -20.26 15.79
N GLU A 52 -12.17 -21.11 16.10
CA GLU A 52 -13.06 -21.70 15.11
C GLU A 52 -13.91 -20.64 14.38
N ALA A 53 -14.31 -20.95 13.16
CA ALA A 53 -15.16 -20.05 12.39
C ALA A 53 -16.57 -19.96 12.99
N PRO A 54 -17.30 -18.83 12.79
CA PRO A 54 -18.66 -18.67 13.33
C PRO A 54 -19.63 -19.76 12.90
N GLU A 55 -19.38 -20.41 11.77
CA GLU A 55 -20.19 -21.52 11.26
C GLU A 55 -20.14 -22.78 12.13
N ALA A 56 -19.17 -22.86 13.04
CA ALA A 56 -19.09 -23.94 14.04
C ALA A 56 -20.13 -23.78 15.17
N TYR A 57 -20.66 -22.55 15.36
CA TYR A 57 -21.59 -22.21 16.44
C TYR A 57 -23.06 -22.18 15.93
N ASP A 58 -23.44 -23.12 15.10
CA ASP A 58 -24.82 -23.27 14.56
C ASP A 58 -25.28 -22.10 13.65
N VAL A 59 -24.35 -21.36 13.08
CA VAL A 59 -24.62 -20.29 12.12
C VAL A 59 -24.71 -20.89 10.72
N LYS A 60 -25.86 -20.81 10.08
CA LYS A 60 -26.06 -21.37 8.73
C LYS A 60 -25.07 -20.82 7.72
N ARG A 61 -24.38 -21.72 7.02
CA ARG A 61 -23.52 -21.35 5.89
C ARG A 61 -24.34 -20.66 4.82
N GLY A 62 -23.82 -19.60 4.26
CA GLY A 62 -24.46 -18.95 3.14
C GLY A 62 -24.44 -17.43 3.23
N LYS A 63 -25.56 -16.82 2.79
CA LYS A 63 -25.70 -15.37 2.75
C LYS A 63 -25.80 -14.82 4.20
N TRP A 64 -24.86 -13.93 4.55
CA TRP A 64 -24.89 -13.26 5.83
C TRP A 64 -26.14 -12.40 5.96
N SER A 65 -26.87 -12.59 7.06
CA SER A 65 -28.11 -11.87 7.33
C SER A 65 -28.20 -11.50 8.82
N PHE A 66 -29.00 -10.49 9.12
CA PHE A 66 -29.21 -10.07 10.51
C PHE A 66 -29.92 -11.10 11.37
N ALA A 67 -30.57 -12.12 10.79
CA ALA A 67 -31.25 -13.17 11.53
C ALA A 67 -30.29 -14.02 12.40
N HIS A 68 -28.99 -14.05 12.03
CA HIS A 68 -27.97 -14.84 12.68
C HIS A 68 -26.89 -13.98 13.34
N LEU A 69 -27.18 -12.71 13.63
CA LEU A 69 -26.26 -11.77 14.27
C LEU A 69 -26.87 -11.17 15.53
N PRO A 70 -26.08 -10.92 16.59
CA PRO A 70 -24.63 -11.20 16.66
C PRO A 70 -24.31 -12.67 16.94
N VAL A 71 -23.10 -13.12 16.54
CA VAL A 71 -22.52 -14.41 16.92
C VAL A 71 -21.62 -14.18 18.13
N ILE A 72 -22.11 -14.54 19.31
CA ILE A 72 -21.36 -14.45 20.57
C ILE A 72 -21.35 -15.87 21.18
N PRO A 73 -20.29 -16.66 20.94
CA PRO A 73 -20.23 -18.02 21.44
C PRO A 73 -20.04 -18.04 22.96
N PRO A 74 -20.64 -18.99 23.68
CA PRO A 74 -20.44 -19.13 25.13
C PRO A 74 -18.99 -19.53 25.47
N HIS A 75 -18.29 -20.14 24.55
CA HIS A 75 -16.87 -20.47 24.62
C HIS A 75 -16.29 -20.46 23.22
N PHE A 76 -15.00 -20.17 23.11
CA PHE A 76 -14.28 -20.12 21.84
C PHE A 76 -13.60 -21.45 21.56
N ASP A 77 -14.14 -22.21 20.63
CA ASP A 77 -13.56 -23.46 20.17
C ASP A 77 -12.32 -23.19 19.30
N LEU A 78 -11.43 -24.19 19.30
CA LEU A 78 -10.14 -24.08 18.62
C LEU A 78 -10.02 -25.10 17.52
N LYS A 79 -9.44 -24.68 16.39
CA LYS A 79 -9.09 -25.56 15.27
C LYS A 79 -7.62 -25.45 14.89
N PRO A 80 -7.04 -26.50 14.28
CA PRO A 80 -5.70 -26.43 13.73
C PRO A 80 -5.61 -25.46 12.55
N VAL A 81 -4.50 -24.73 12.46
CA VAL A 81 -4.13 -24.05 11.24
C VAL A 81 -3.68 -25.10 10.21
N GLU A 82 -4.42 -25.32 9.14
CA GLU A 82 -4.21 -26.42 8.20
C GLU A 82 -2.78 -26.52 7.64
N LYS A 83 -2.14 -25.39 7.35
CA LYS A 83 -0.76 -25.34 6.84
C LYS A 83 0.28 -25.89 7.81
N THR A 84 0.01 -25.82 9.11
CA THR A 84 0.94 -26.19 10.19
C THR A 84 0.43 -27.36 11.03
N LYS A 85 -0.63 -28.02 10.60
CA LYS A 85 -1.29 -29.13 11.32
C LYS A 85 -0.36 -30.31 11.68
N SER A 86 0.56 -30.66 10.78
CA SER A 86 1.56 -31.70 11.07
C SER A 86 2.46 -31.31 12.24
N ARG A 87 2.85 -30.02 12.30
CA ARG A 87 3.66 -29.48 13.40
C ARG A 87 2.88 -29.45 14.71
N LEU A 88 1.62 -29.02 14.66
CA LEU A 88 0.73 -29.07 15.83
C LEU A 88 0.62 -30.49 16.37
N ASN A 89 0.37 -31.49 15.51
CA ASN A 89 0.25 -32.88 15.91
C ASN A 89 1.53 -33.40 16.59
N ALA A 90 2.72 -32.98 16.11
CA ALA A 90 4.00 -33.32 16.75
C ALA A 90 4.11 -32.72 18.15
N VAL A 91 3.83 -31.43 18.31
CA VAL A 91 3.91 -30.75 19.62
C VAL A 91 2.91 -31.34 20.59
N VAL A 92 1.65 -31.59 20.16
CA VAL A 92 0.60 -32.21 20.99
C VAL A 92 1.00 -33.62 21.43
N ARG A 93 1.57 -34.45 20.55
CA ARG A 93 2.05 -35.78 20.87
C ARG A 93 3.15 -35.72 21.95
N LEU A 94 4.11 -34.82 21.83
CA LEU A 94 5.18 -34.61 22.82
C LEU A 94 4.61 -34.12 24.15
N ALA A 95 3.67 -33.17 24.14
CA ALA A 95 3.03 -32.67 25.36
C ALA A 95 2.22 -33.72 26.12
N ARG A 96 1.65 -34.70 25.41
CA ARG A 96 0.86 -35.81 26.00
C ARG A 96 1.72 -36.99 26.43
N ARG A 97 3.02 -37.02 26.21
CA ARG A 97 3.91 -38.13 26.66
C ARG A 97 3.82 -38.31 28.15
N LYS A 98 3.78 -39.59 28.61
CA LYS A 98 3.70 -39.95 30.05
C LYS A 98 4.99 -39.61 30.81
N ASP A 99 6.13 -39.71 30.16
CA ASP A 99 7.45 -39.37 30.73
C ASP A 99 7.73 -37.87 30.77
N VAL A 100 6.91 -37.04 30.13
CA VAL A 100 6.93 -35.58 30.24
C VAL A 100 6.04 -35.14 31.40
N GLY A 101 6.67 -34.61 32.45
CA GLY A 101 6.00 -34.22 33.69
C GLY A 101 5.66 -32.75 33.84
N ALA A 102 6.34 -31.87 33.07
CA ALA A 102 6.17 -30.43 33.13
C ALA A 102 6.37 -29.79 31.75
N LEU A 103 5.86 -28.57 31.58
CA LEU A 103 6.00 -27.78 30.37
C LEU A 103 6.73 -26.47 30.68
N ILE A 104 7.58 -26.01 29.75
CA ILE A 104 8.16 -24.68 29.77
C ILE A 104 7.69 -23.96 28.51
N ASN A 105 6.98 -22.85 28.70
CA ASN A 105 6.69 -21.88 27.64
C ASN A 105 7.96 -21.07 27.35
N ALA A 106 8.60 -21.34 26.24
CA ALA A 106 9.77 -20.63 25.73
C ALA A 106 9.45 -19.87 24.42
N CYS A 107 8.17 -19.49 24.20
CA CYS A 107 7.77 -18.59 23.13
C CYS A 107 8.25 -17.16 23.42
N ASP A 108 8.13 -16.28 22.47
CA ASP A 108 8.61 -14.89 22.56
C ASP A 108 8.05 -14.18 23.80
N ALA A 109 8.82 -13.24 24.38
CA ALA A 109 8.56 -12.61 25.67
C ALA A 109 7.49 -11.52 25.58
N GLY A 110 6.24 -11.88 25.21
CA GLY A 110 5.12 -10.96 25.04
C GLY A 110 3.77 -11.68 25.03
N ARG A 111 2.70 -10.87 24.83
CA ARG A 111 1.31 -11.37 24.72
C ARG A 111 1.16 -12.40 23.61
N GLU A 112 1.83 -12.19 22.45
CA GLU A 112 1.70 -13.08 21.30
C GLU A 112 2.29 -14.46 21.59
N GLY A 113 3.50 -14.52 22.14
CA GLY A 113 4.13 -15.79 22.53
C GLY A 113 3.37 -16.51 23.65
N GLU A 114 2.79 -15.76 24.59
CA GLU A 114 1.90 -16.33 25.60
C GLU A 114 0.65 -16.94 24.98
N LEU A 115 0.01 -16.22 24.04
CA LEU A 115 -1.18 -16.70 23.33
C LEU A 115 -0.89 -17.98 22.54
N ILE A 116 0.20 -18.02 21.77
CA ILE A 116 0.60 -19.20 20.98
C ILE A 116 0.72 -20.42 21.87
N PHE A 117 1.43 -20.30 23.00
CA PHE A 117 1.60 -21.40 23.90
C PHE A 117 0.27 -21.85 24.55
N ARG A 118 -0.53 -20.90 25.04
CA ARG A 118 -1.81 -21.21 25.71
C ARG A 118 -2.82 -21.88 24.80
N LEU A 119 -2.88 -21.46 23.53
CA LEU A 119 -3.75 -22.12 22.55
C LEU A 119 -3.28 -23.55 22.24
N ILE A 120 -1.97 -23.80 22.20
CA ILE A 120 -1.40 -25.15 22.03
C ILE A 120 -1.71 -26.03 23.26
N GLU A 121 -1.52 -25.50 24.47
CA GLU A 121 -1.80 -26.18 25.74
C GLU A 121 -3.27 -26.57 25.83
N GLN A 122 -4.19 -25.63 25.59
CA GLN A 122 -5.65 -25.88 25.61
C GLN A 122 -6.05 -26.92 24.56
N TYR A 123 -5.52 -26.83 23.34
CA TYR A 123 -5.79 -27.79 22.27
C TYR A 123 -5.25 -29.18 22.63
N ALA A 124 -4.04 -29.24 23.20
CA ALA A 124 -3.46 -30.51 23.68
C ALA A 124 -4.26 -31.13 24.81
N GLY A 125 -4.90 -30.33 25.67
CA GLY A 125 -5.77 -30.80 26.73
C GLY A 125 -7.15 -31.26 26.26
N GLY A 126 -7.52 -30.99 24.99
CA GLY A 126 -8.87 -31.31 24.50
C GLY A 126 -9.96 -30.44 25.14
N GLY A 127 -9.67 -29.19 25.38
CA GLY A 127 -10.56 -28.23 26.05
C GLY A 127 -10.47 -28.25 27.58
N LYS A 128 -9.64 -29.14 28.17
CA LYS A 128 -9.39 -29.23 29.62
C LYS A 128 -7.91 -28.93 29.87
N PRO A 129 -7.55 -28.52 31.11
CA PRO A 129 -6.14 -28.40 31.49
C PRO A 129 -5.38 -29.71 31.24
N LEU A 130 -4.16 -29.64 30.73
CA LEU A 130 -3.33 -30.84 30.47
C LEU A 130 -2.87 -31.54 31.77
N GLY A 131 -3.05 -30.88 32.93
CA GLY A 131 -2.71 -31.40 34.23
C GLY A 131 -1.21 -31.48 34.53
N LYS A 132 -0.40 -30.75 33.74
CA LYS A 132 1.04 -30.64 33.90
C LYS A 132 1.43 -29.23 34.35
N PRO A 133 2.32 -29.08 35.35
CA PRO A 133 2.78 -27.75 35.74
C PRO A 133 3.45 -27.03 34.58
N VAL A 134 3.17 -25.73 34.46
CA VAL A 134 3.70 -24.85 33.43
C VAL A 134 4.62 -23.82 34.07
N GLN A 135 5.75 -23.56 33.44
CA GLN A 135 6.67 -22.48 33.79
C GLN A 135 6.96 -21.63 32.54
N ARG A 136 7.40 -20.41 32.74
CA ARG A 136 7.69 -19.45 31.67
C ARG A 136 9.15 -19.07 31.61
N LEU A 137 9.80 -19.33 30.51
CA LEU A 137 11.11 -18.79 30.17
C LEU A 137 10.92 -17.42 29.49
N TRP A 138 11.44 -16.38 30.14
CA TRP A 138 11.29 -15.01 29.66
C TRP A 138 12.62 -14.50 29.13
N LEU A 139 12.77 -14.39 27.81
CA LEU A 139 14.03 -14.01 27.17
C LEU A 139 13.87 -12.72 26.37
N GLN A 140 14.69 -11.72 26.68
CA GLN A 140 14.84 -10.48 25.91
C GLN A 140 16.20 -10.43 25.20
N SER A 141 17.11 -11.35 25.54
CA SER A 141 18.40 -11.58 24.89
C SER A 141 18.54 -13.05 24.52
N MET A 142 19.21 -13.33 23.40
CA MET A 142 19.44 -14.67 22.87
C MET A 142 20.89 -15.11 23.03
N THR A 143 21.67 -14.45 23.88
CA THR A 143 23.03 -14.91 24.21
C THR A 143 22.95 -16.23 24.99
N PRO A 144 23.91 -17.17 24.79
CA PRO A 144 23.91 -18.43 25.55
C PRO A 144 23.87 -18.25 27.07
N GLN A 145 24.46 -17.17 27.56
CA GLN A 145 24.43 -16.85 28.98
C GLN A 145 23.03 -16.41 29.43
N ALA A 146 22.38 -15.47 28.72
CA ALA A 146 21.03 -15.02 29.03
C ALA A 146 20.01 -16.18 29.02
N ILE A 147 20.18 -17.13 28.07
CA ILE A 147 19.33 -18.33 28.01
C ILE A 147 19.51 -19.18 29.28
N ARG A 148 20.74 -19.44 29.71
CA ARG A 148 21.00 -20.24 30.94
C ARG A 148 20.47 -19.57 32.19
N GLU A 149 20.72 -18.27 32.35
CA GLU A 149 20.18 -17.45 33.45
C GLU A 149 18.64 -17.45 33.43
N GLY A 150 18.01 -17.40 32.28
CA GLY A 150 16.56 -17.51 32.14
C GLY A 150 16.01 -18.86 32.61
N PHE A 151 16.73 -19.96 32.37
CA PHE A 151 16.34 -21.30 32.91
C PHE A 151 16.52 -21.40 34.42
N GLU A 152 17.38 -20.61 35.02
CA GLU A 152 17.54 -20.53 36.48
C GLU A 152 16.44 -19.66 37.13
N GLN A 153 15.83 -18.74 36.33
CA GLN A 153 14.84 -17.76 36.80
C GLN A 153 13.48 -17.95 36.12
N LEU A 154 13.02 -19.19 35.98
CA LEU A 154 11.72 -19.48 35.38
C LEU A 154 10.59 -18.86 36.18
N ARG A 155 9.65 -18.19 35.51
CA ARG A 155 8.45 -17.60 36.10
C ARG A 155 7.38 -18.69 36.31
N SER A 156 6.61 -18.58 37.37
CA SER A 156 5.51 -19.50 37.64
C SER A 156 4.30 -19.20 36.77
N ASP A 157 3.43 -20.17 36.56
CA ASP A 157 2.16 -20.02 35.85
C ASP A 157 1.28 -18.92 36.47
N THR A 158 1.25 -18.85 37.81
CA THR A 158 0.48 -17.84 38.54
C THR A 158 0.94 -16.39 38.20
N GLN A 159 2.26 -16.18 38.06
CA GLN A 159 2.79 -14.87 37.65
C GLN A 159 2.43 -14.50 36.22
N MET A 160 2.12 -15.45 35.35
CA MET A 160 1.82 -15.25 33.95
C MET A 160 0.32 -15.22 33.65
N ARG A 161 -0.54 -15.44 34.62
CA ARG A 161 -2.00 -15.57 34.43
C ARG A 161 -2.60 -14.28 33.84
N GLY A 162 -2.26 -13.12 34.41
CA GLY A 162 -2.76 -11.84 33.90
C GLY A 162 -2.37 -11.58 32.44
N LEU A 163 -1.13 -11.92 32.06
CA LEU A 163 -0.66 -11.81 30.66
C LEU A 163 -1.42 -12.79 29.75
N ALA A 164 -1.64 -14.02 30.21
CA ALA A 164 -2.39 -15.03 29.45
C ALA A 164 -3.84 -14.59 29.20
N ASP A 165 -4.48 -14.05 30.25
CA ASP A 165 -5.86 -13.55 30.16
C ASP A 165 -5.95 -12.35 29.22
N ALA A 166 -5.02 -11.40 29.29
CA ALA A 166 -4.96 -10.26 28.39
C ALA A 166 -4.75 -10.69 26.91
N ALA A 167 -3.84 -11.65 26.69
CA ALA A 167 -3.55 -12.16 25.35
C ALA A 167 -4.77 -12.86 24.73
N ARG A 168 -5.45 -13.70 25.49
CA ARG A 168 -6.69 -14.36 25.05
C ARG A 168 -7.81 -13.36 24.80
N SER A 169 -8.06 -12.47 25.77
CA SER A 169 -9.13 -11.48 25.67
C SER A 169 -8.97 -10.61 24.44
N ARG A 170 -7.75 -10.16 24.12
CA ARG A 170 -7.47 -9.40 22.90
C ARG A 170 -7.85 -10.18 21.64
N SER A 171 -7.42 -11.44 21.54
CA SER A 171 -7.69 -12.28 20.38
C SER A 171 -9.20 -12.54 20.18
N GLU A 172 -9.89 -12.85 21.27
CA GLU A 172 -11.34 -13.14 21.26
C GLU A 172 -12.17 -11.87 20.99
N ALA A 173 -11.77 -10.72 21.54
CA ALA A 173 -12.40 -9.44 21.28
C ALA A 173 -12.23 -8.98 19.82
N ASP A 174 -11.02 -9.11 19.26
CA ASP A 174 -10.78 -8.81 17.84
C ASP A 174 -11.62 -9.75 16.95
N TRP A 175 -11.81 -11.01 17.32
CA TRP A 175 -12.69 -11.94 16.62
C TRP A 175 -14.16 -11.51 16.71
N LEU A 176 -14.68 -11.21 17.90
CA LEU A 176 -16.09 -10.80 18.10
C LEU A 176 -16.43 -9.55 17.31
N VAL A 177 -15.68 -8.48 17.50
CA VAL A 177 -15.95 -7.19 16.86
C VAL A 177 -15.69 -7.25 15.35
N GLY A 178 -14.59 -7.88 14.93
CA GLY A 178 -14.23 -7.98 13.52
C GLY A 178 -15.23 -8.79 12.71
N ILE A 179 -15.63 -9.96 13.20
CA ILE A 179 -16.57 -10.84 12.50
C ILE A 179 -17.98 -10.27 12.50
N ASN A 180 -18.51 -9.90 13.67
CA ASN A 180 -19.87 -9.39 13.77
C ASN A 180 -20.03 -8.04 13.07
N GLY A 181 -19.07 -7.13 13.25
CA GLY A 181 -19.08 -5.84 12.56
C GLY A 181 -19.02 -6.01 11.03
N THR A 182 -18.11 -6.83 10.53
CA THR A 182 -18.01 -7.11 9.09
C THR A 182 -19.28 -7.72 8.53
N ARG A 183 -19.86 -8.71 9.22
CA ARG A 183 -21.08 -9.38 8.78
C ARG A 183 -22.30 -8.44 8.84
N ALA A 184 -22.42 -7.62 9.89
CA ALA A 184 -23.49 -6.65 10.03
C ALA A 184 -23.44 -5.57 8.91
N MET A 185 -22.27 -4.96 8.66
CA MET A 185 -22.10 -3.96 7.61
C MET A 185 -22.27 -4.55 6.21
N THR A 186 -21.82 -5.80 6.01
CA THR A 186 -22.03 -6.51 4.73
C THR A 186 -23.51 -6.86 4.53
N ALA A 187 -24.20 -7.34 5.57
CA ALA A 187 -25.65 -7.60 5.51
C ALA A 187 -26.44 -6.32 5.25
N PHE A 188 -26.04 -5.20 5.89
CA PHE A 188 -26.64 -3.89 5.67
C PHE A 188 -26.51 -3.47 4.20
N ASN A 189 -25.32 -3.50 3.63
CA ASN A 189 -25.09 -3.09 2.25
C ASN A 189 -25.62 -4.08 1.19
N SER A 190 -26.00 -5.29 1.59
CA SER A 190 -26.50 -6.35 0.70
C SER A 190 -28.01 -6.58 0.77
N ARG A 191 -28.78 -5.76 1.51
CA ARG A 191 -30.23 -5.94 1.73
C ARG A 191 -31.03 -6.06 0.42
N ASP A 192 -30.74 -5.22 -0.58
CA ASP A 192 -31.49 -5.18 -1.85
C ASP A 192 -30.90 -6.12 -2.91
N GLY A 193 -30.09 -7.08 -2.51
CA GLY A 193 -29.44 -8.03 -3.41
C GLY A 193 -27.93 -7.81 -3.58
N GLY A 194 -27.29 -8.77 -4.22
CA GLY A 194 -25.82 -8.80 -4.33
C GLY A 194 -25.13 -9.22 -3.02
N PHE A 195 -23.79 -9.19 -3.07
CA PHE A 195 -22.94 -9.37 -1.90
C PHE A 195 -21.85 -8.28 -1.90
N PHE A 196 -22.00 -7.32 -1.00
CA PHE A 196 -21.12 -6.15 -0.89
C PHE A 196 -20.29 -6.26 0.38
N LEU A 197 -19.17 -6.98 0.30
CA LEU A 197 -18.26 -7.16 1.42
C LEU A 197 -17.82 -5.79 1.98
N THR A 198 -18.17 -5.56 3.24
CA THR A 198 -17.88 -4.32 3.97
C THR A 198 -17.16 -4.69 5.25
N THR A 199 -15.83 -4.72 5.18
CA THR A 199 -14.98 -5.11 6.30
C THR A 199 -14.80 -3.98 7.29
N VAL A 200 -14.89 -4.31 8.56
CA VAL A 200 -14.54 -3.43 9.69
C VAL A 200 -13.66 -4.19 10.67
N GLY A 201 -12.82 -3.44 11.39
CA GLY A 201 -11.95 -4.01 12.40
C GLY A 201 -11.24 -2.92 13.19
N ARG A 202 -10.93 -3.19 14.44
CA ARG A 202 -10.38 -2.26 15.43
C ARG A 202 -9.13 -1.50 14.98
N VAL A 203 -8.32 -2.08 14.09
CA VAL A 203 -7.11 -1.43 13.56
C VAL A 203 -7.29 -0.98 12.11
N GLN A 204 -7.93 -1.81 11.31
CA GLN A 204 -8.13 -1.56 9.89
C GLN A 204 -8.99 -0.31 9.64
N THR A 205 -10.08 -0.18 10.39
CA THR A 205 -11.03 0.92 10.19
C THR A 205 -10.48 2.28 10.62
N PRO A 206 -9.82 2.44 11.78
CA PRO A 206 -9.15 3.70 12.13
C PRO A 206 -8.01 4.05 11.17
N THR A 207 -7.26 3.06 10.68
CA THR A 207 -6.23 3.31 9.65
C THR A 207 -6.85 3.88 8.38
N LEU A 208 -8.03 3.38 7.98
CA LEU A 208 -8.77 3.91 6.84
C LEU A 208 -9.30 5.33 7.12
N ALA A 209 -9.81 5.57 8.33
CA ALA A 209 -10.33 6.88 8.75
C ALA A 209 -9.26 7.98 8.62
N VAL A 210 -8.03 7.71 9.07
CA VAL A 210 -6.89 8.64 8.92
C VAL A 210 -6.67 9.07 7.46
N VAL A 211 -6.82 8.14 6.51
CA VAL A 211 -6.66 8.44 5.07
C VAL A 211 -7.85 9.24 4.54
N VAL A 212 -9.08 8.89 4.96
CA VAL A 212 -10.31 9.60 4.54
C VAL A 212 -10.34 11.03 5.09
N GLU A 213 -10.05 11.23 6.37
CA GLU A 213 -10.00 12.54 7.02
C GLU A 213 -8.97 13.46 6.35
N ARG A 214 -7.80 12.93 5.98
CA ARG A 214 -6.80 13.67 5.22
C ARG A 214 -7.35 14.14 3.87
N GLU A 215 -8.07 13.30 3.17
CA GLU A 215 -8.69 13.66 1.88
C GLU A 215 -9.84 14.65 2.07
N GLU A 216 -10.64 14.51 3.15
CA GLU A 216 -11.65 15.49 3.52
C GLU A 216 -11.04 16.87 3.83
N GLN A 217 -9.90 16.90 4.55
CA GLN A 217 -9.14 18.14 4.79
C GLN A 217 -8.64 18.76 3.48
N ILE A 218 -8.12 17.96 2.55
CA ILE A 218 -7.65 18.42 1.23
C ILE A 218 -8.81 19.02 0.44
N ARG A 219 -9.98 18.38 0.42
CA ARG A 219 -11.16 18.85 -0.31
C ARG A 219 -11.75 20.13 0.27
N LYS A 220 -11.74 20.27 1.60
CA LYS A 220 -12.23 21.48 2.30
C LYS A 220 -11.21 22.63 2.29
N PHE A 221 -9.97 22.37 1.88
CA PHE A 221 -8.92 23.38 1.93
C PHE A 221 -9.15 24.48 0.90
N VAL A 222 -9.16 25.71 1.38
CA VAL A 222 -9.24 26.92 0.55
C VAL A 222 -7.85 27.53 0.46
N SER A 223 -7.29 27.54 -0.75
CA SER A 223 -5.97 28.14 -1.01
C SER A 223 -6.04 29.66 -0.90
N ARG A 224 -5.18 30.24 -0.07
CA ARG A 224 -5.07 31.69 0.13
C ARG A 224 -3.78 32.22 -0.47
N PRO A 225 -3.79 33.35 -1.19
CA PRO A 225 -2.59 34.01 -1.70
C PRO A 225 -1.82 34.63 -0.51
N TYR A 226 -0.48 34.61 -0.60
CA TYR A 226 0.42 35.32 0.28
C TYR A 226 1.68 35.72 -0.49
N TRP A 227 2.44 36.65 0.08
CA TRP A 227 3.67 37.16 -0.53
C TRP A 227 4.85 36.99 0.41
N GLU A 228 6.01 36.62 -0.16
CA GLU A 228 7.30 36.60 0.52
C GLU A 228 8.22 37.62 -0.16
N LEU A 229 9.02 38.35 0.66
CA LEU A 229 10.01 39.26 0.16
C LEU A 229 11.40 38.64 0.28
N HIS A 230 12.09 38.55 -0.82
CA HIS A 230 13.46 38.05 -0.89
C HIS A 230 14.36 39.19 -1.39
N ALA A 231 15.27 39.65 -0.53
CA ALA A 231 16.21 40.69 -0.87
C ALA A 231 17.60 40.13 -1.15
N SER A 232 18.37 40.80 -2.01
CA SER A 232 19.81 40.61 -2.18
C SER A 232 20.54 41.78 -1.58
N PHE A 233 21.54 41.51 -0.74
CA PHE A 233 22.34 42.51 -0.05
C PHE A 233 23.79 42.47 -0.52
N ALA A 234 24.34 43.62 -0.96
CA ALA A 234 25.75 43.78 -1.30
C ALA A 234 26.56 44.11 -0.05
N ALA A 235 27.52 43.25 0.30
CA ALA A 235 28.58 43.46 1.25
C ALA A 235 29.91 43.58 0.51
N GLN A 236 31.00 43.99 1.19
CA GLN A 236 32.33 44.13 0.58
C GLN A 236 32.86 42.81 0.00
N ALA A 237 32.57 41.71 0.66
CA ALA A 237 32.99 40.35 0.26
C ALA A 237 32.08 39.67 -0.78
N GLY A 238 30.96 40.30 -1.18
CA GLY A 238 30.00 39.77 -2.15
C GLY A 238 28.55 39.97 -1.74
N SER A 239 27.60 39.38 -2.49
CA SER A 239 26.17 39.52 -2.20
C SER A 239 25.62 38.28 -1.50
N TYR A 240 24.58 38.47 -0.66
CA TYR A 240 23.88 37.40 0.03
C TYR A 240 22.37 37.62 0.04
N PRO A 241 21.55 36.57 0.05
CA PRO A 241 20.10 36.70 0.11
C PRO A 241 19.61 36.90 1.52
N GLY A 242 18.44 37.56 1.67
CA GLY A 242 17.70 37.63 2.93
C GLY A 242 16.21 37.56 2.69
N ARG A 243 15.49 36.87 3.59
CA ARG A 243 14.03 36.80 3.57
C ARG A 243 13.46 37.73 4.64
N TRP A 244 12.52 38.57 4.24
CA TRP A 244 11.80 39.46 5.16
C TRP A 244 11.03 38.67 6.20
N PHE A 245 10.95 39.17 7.42
CA PHE A 245 10.12 38.67 8.49
C PHE A 245 9.66 39.79 9.41
N ASP A 246 8.50 39.60 10.04
CA ASP A 246 7.99 40.48 11.10
C ASP A 246 8.57 40.03 12.44
N PRO A 247 9.43 40.88 13.11
CA PRO A 247 10.01 40.52 14.40
C PRO A 247 9.00 40.55 15.56
N ALA A 248 7.86 41.23 15.37
CA ALA A 248 6.78 41.28 16.35
C ALA A 248 5.77 40.15 16.25
N TRP A 249 5.89 39.31 15.20
CA TRP A 249 4.96 38.23 14.95
C TRP A 249 4.91 37.23 16.11
N LYS A 250 3.68 36.86 16.48
CA LYS A 250 3.42 35.78 17.44
C LYS A 250 2.65 34.65 16.77
N LYS A 251 2.95 33.41 17.19
CA LYS A 251 2.28 32.23 16.65
C LYS A 251 0.77 32.32 16.90
N ASP A 252 0.01 32.23 15.82
CA ASP A 252 -1.45 32.14 15.85
C ASP A 252 -1.82 30.67 16.11
N PRO A 253 -2.52 30.31 17.19
CA PRO A 253 -2.91 28.94 17.46
C PRO A 253 -3.97 28.43 16.47
N ASP A 254 -4.79 29.34 15.92
CA ASP A 254 -5.94 29.00 15.06
C ASP A 254 -5.58 29.00 13.56
N ASP A 255 -4.49 29.62 13.19
CA ASP A 255 -4.05 29.70 11.77
C ASP A 255 -2.55 29.40 11.64
N ALA A 256 -2.23 28.12 11.40
CA ALA A 256 -0.85 27.64 11.19
C ALA A 256 -0.20 28.22 9.92
N GLU A 257 -1.00 28.78 8.99
CA GLU A 257 -0.50 29.39 7.76
C GLU A 257 0.03 30.82 8.00
N ARG A 258 -0.37 31.48 9.09
CA ARG A 258 0.21 32.75 9.50
C ARG A 258 1.61 32.52 10.06
N ARG A 259 2.60 33.07 9.37
CA ARG A 259 4.01 32.95 9.71
C ARG A 259 4.67 34.32 9.65
N ALA A 260 5.73 34.48 10.39
CA ALA A 260 6.49 35.75 10.45
C ALA A 260 6.99 36.22 9.08
N ASP A 261 7.27 35.30 8.17
CA ASP A 261 7.83 35.52 6.83
C ASP A 261 6.76 35.64 5.71
N ARG A 262 5.45 35.76 6.08
CA ARG A 262 4.36 35.82 5.11
C ARG A 262 3.55 37.10 5.24
N LEU A 263 3.40 37.80 4.12
CA LEU A 263 2.51 38.96 3.97
C LEU A 263 1.21 38.52 3.27
N TRP A 264 0.08 38.98 3.77
CA TRP A 264 -1.25 38.63 3.28
C TRP A 264 -1.90 39.71 2.42
N ASP A 265 -1.16 40.80 2.18
CA ASP A 265 -1.58 41.95 1.35
C ASP A 265 -0.45 42.25 0.35
N GLU A 266 -0.81 42.23 -0.95
CA GLU A 266 0.10 42.51 -2.04
C GLU A 266 0.60 43.95 -2.02
N ALA A 267 -0.30 44.93 -1.72
CA ALA A 267 0.04 46.33 -1.70
C ALA A 267 1.10 46.61 -0.64
N ARG A 268 0.94 46.04 0.55
CA ARG A 268 1.94 46.12 1.63
C ARG A 268 3.25 45.47 1.25
N ALA A 269 3.21 44.28 0.62
CA ALA A 269 4.42 43.60 0.16
C ALA A 269 5.21 44.47 -0.84
N ARG A 270 4.53 45.04 -1.82
CA ARG A 270 5.13 45.96 -2.83
C ARG A 270 5.62 47.26 -2.19
N ALA A 271 4.89 47.83 -1.24
CA ALA A 271 5.29 49.02 -0.50
C ALA A 271 6.60 48.80 0.25
N ILE A 272 6.71 47.70 1.04
CA ILE A 272 7.94 47.34 1.74
C ILE A 272 9.09 47.14 0.76
N ALA A 273 8.87 46.43 -0.35
CA ALA A 273 9.91 46.21 -1.36
C ALA A 273 10.42 47.52 -1.93
N ALA A 274 9.52 48.45 -2.25
CA ALA A 274 9.90 49.78 -2.74
C ALA A 274 10.61 50.62 -1.67
N ALA A 275 10.18 50.54 -0.43
CA ALA A 275 10.77 51.28 0.70
C ALA A 275 12.22 50.88 0.96
N VAL A 276 12.57 49.60 0.79
CA VAL A 276 13.93 49.07 1.10
C VAL A 276 14.85 49.02 -0.11
N GLN A 277 14.35 49.14 -1.33
CA GLN A 277 15.14 49.07 -2.56
C GLN A 277 16.25 50.14 -2.60
N GLY A 278 17.49 49.71 -2.80
CA GLY A 278 18.64 50.57 -2.90
C GLY A 278 19.12 51.19 -1.55
N ARG A 279 18.40 50.93 -0.47
CA ARG A 279 18.72 51.39 0.89
C ARG A 279 19.83 50.59 1.52
N THR A 280 20.49 51.21 2.52
CA THR A 280 21.52 50.55 3.33
C THR A 280 20.92 49.96 4.60
N GLY A 281 21.37 48.75 4.94
CA GLY A 281 20.98 48.05 6.17
C GLY A 281 22.15 47.84 7.11
N SER A 282 21.87 47.75 8.40
CA SER A 282 22.79 47.28 9.45
C SER A 282 22.68 45.77 9.57
N VAL A 283 23.80 45.12 9.90
CA VAL A 283 23.87 43.65 9.99
C VAL A 283 24.25 43.24 11.39
N SER A 284 23.54 42.27 11.93
CA SER A 284 23.89 41.53 13.12
C SER A 284 23.96 40.06 12.85
N GLU A 285 24.93 39.38 13.48
CA GLU A 285 25.09 37.92 13.34
C GLU A 285 25.10 37.27 14.72
N GLU A 286 24.37 36.18 14.82
CA GLU A 286 24.42 35.24 15.91
C GLU A 286 24.87 33.89 15.38
N SER A 287 25.98 33.38 15.93
CA SER A 287 26.57 32.13 15.50
C SER A 287 26.63 31.15 16.66
N ARG A 288 26.08 29.96 16.49
CA ARG A 288 26.03 28.91 17.50
C ARG A 288 26.49 27.56 16.96
N ALA A 289 27.27 26.86 17.79
CA ALA A 289 27.56 25.47 17.54
C ALA A 289 26.33 24.60 17.86
N THR A 290 25.98 23.71 16.96
CA THR A 290 24.91 22.73 17.16
C THR A 290 25.40 21.35 16.83
N THR A 291 24.80 20.33 17.47
CA THR A 291 25.12 18.94 17.21
C THR A 291 23.88 18.17 16.75
N GLN A 292 24.07 17.24 15.83
CA GLN A 292 23.04 16.34 15.36
C GLN A 292 23.47 14.89 15.61
N ALA A 293 22.79 14.22 16.53
CA ALA A 293 22.99 12.79 16.75
C ALA A 293 22.41 11.97 15.58
N SER A 294 22.99 10.78 15.34
CA SER A 294 22.42 9.83 14.37
C SER A 294 20.99 9.44 14.77
N PRO A 295 20.12 9.06 13.84
CA PRO A 295 18.89 8.36 14.19
C PRO A 295 19.21 7.06 14.97
N GLY A 296 18.25 6.56 15.78
CA GLY A 296 18.38 5.27 16.47
C GLY A 296 18.45 4.08 15.51
N LEU A 297 18.69 2.89 16.05
CA LEU A 297 18.62 1.65 15.30
C LEU A 297 17.24 1.45 14.68
N PHE A 298 17.12 0.53 13.74
CA PHE A 298 15.85 0.23 13.11
C PHE A 298 14.99 -0.72 13.93
N ASP A 299 13.74 -0.33 14.14
CA ASP A 299 12.60 -1.23 14.24
C ASP A 299 12.04 -1.52 12.82
N LEU A 300 11.04 -2.39 12.72
CA LEU A 300 10.47 -2.72 11.41
C LEU A 300 9.80 -1.51 10.74
N THR A 301 9.06 -0.71 11.49
CA THR A 301 8.32 0.43 10.93
C THR A 301 9.26 1.49 10.38
N SER A 302 10.30 1.86 11.11
CA SER A 302 11.30 2.83 10.63
C SER A 302 12.09 2.30 9.44
N LEU A 303 12.41 1.00 9.42
CA LEU A 303 13.04 0.36 8.26
C LEU A 303 12.13 0.41 7.02
N GLN A 304 10.85 0.09 7.17
CA GLN A 304 9.87 0.16 6.08
C GLN A 304 9.70 1.59 5.56
N ARG A 305 9.64 2.58 6.44
CA ARG A 305 9.51 4.00 6.08
C ARG A 305 10.71 4.49 5.29
N GLU A 306 11.91 4.17 5.73
CA GLU A 306 13.14 4.61 5.05
C GLU A 306 13.36 3.88 3.73
N ALA A 307 13.12 2.57 3.68
CA ALA A 307 13.18 1.78 2.45
C ALA A 307 12.14 2.24 1.41
N ASN A 308 10.94 2.64 1.85
CA ASN A 308 9.93 3.24 0.96
C ASN A 308 10.38 4.60 0.42
N GLY A 309 10.94 5.47 1.26
CA GLY A 309 11.46 6.77 0.85
C GLY A 309 12.60 6.67 -0.17
N LYS A 310 13.61 5.84 0.14
CA LYS A 310 14.85 5.71 -0.66
C LYS A 310 14.67 4.84 -1.91
N PHE A 311 14.00 3.71 -1.79
CA PHE A 311 13.95 2.68 -2.85
C PHE A 311 12.56 2.49 -3.45
N GLY A 312 11.53 3.11 -2.89
CA GLY A 312 10.14 2.90 -3.30
C GLY A 312 9.61 1.50 -2.93
N PHE A 313 10.26 0.78 -2.02
CA PHE A 313 9.79 -0.53 -1.57
C PHE A 313 8.51 -0.38 -0.76
N SER A 314 7.53 -1.24 -1.02
CA SER A 314 6.34 -1.30 -0.16
C SER A 314 6.71 -1.87 1.22
N ALA A 315 5.89 -1.59 2.23
CA ALA A 315 6.06 -2.18 3.57
C ALA A 315 6.09 -3.71 3.52
N LYS A 316 5.23 -4.30 2.69
CA LYS A 316 5.19 -5.74 2.43
C LYS A 316 6.48 -6.26 1.79
N THR A 317 6.99 -5.55 0.78
CA THR A 317 8.26 -5.91 0.12
C THR A 317 9.43 -5.82 1.09
N THR A 318 9.51 -4.73 1.86
CA THR A 318 10.57 -4.53 2.87
C THR A 318 10.56 -5.65 3.91
N LEU A 319 9.37 -6.00 4.44
CA LEU A 319 9.26 -7.12 5.38
C LEU A 319 9.69 -8.45 4.75
N ALA A 320 9.29 -8.74 3.52
CA ALA A 320 9.67 -9.98 2.84
C ALA A 320 11.20 -10.07 2.63
N LEU A 321 11.84 -8.97 2.25
CA LEU A 321 13.30 -8.89 2.09
C LEU A 321 14.01 -9.05 3.43
N ALA A 322 13.56 -8.35 4.48
CA ALA A 322 14.14 -8.48 5.83
C ALA A 322 13.97 -9.90 6.39
N GLN A 323 12.82 -10.53 6.14
CA GLN A 323 12.55 -11.92 6.50
C GLN A 323 13.51 -12.88 5.76
N SER A 324 13.76 -12.67 4.47
CA SER A 324 14.74 -13.45 3.71
C SER A 324 16.17 -13.29 4.26
N LEU A 325 16.55 -12.06 4.59
CA LEU A 325 17.85 -11.76 5.22
C LEU A 325 18.00 -12.42 6.59
N TYR A 326 16.93 -12.53 7.37
CA TYR A 326 16.91 -13.24 8.65
C TYR A 326 16.87 -14.77 8.49
N GLU A 327 15.93 -15.31 7.70
CA GLU A 327 15.67 -16.76 7.65
C GLU A 327 16.63 -17.51 6.76
N ARG A 328 16.86 -17.01 5.54
CA ARG A 328 17.66 -17.67 4.52
C ARG A 328 19.14 -17.33 4.64
N HIS A 329 19.46 -16.05 4.74
CA HIS A 329 20.84 -15.57 4.74
C HIS A 329 21.45 -15.48 6.15
N LYS A 330 20.62 -15.52 7.20
CA LYS A 330 21.06 -15.34 8.60
C LYS A 330 21.86 -14.06 8.84
N ALA A 331 21.70 -13.05 7.98
CA ALA A 331 22.51 -11.85 7.93
C ALA A 331 21.95 -10.70 8.77
N LEU A 332 20.65 -10.73 9.12
CA LEU A 332 20.00 -9.78 10.01
C LEU A 332 19.37 -10.48 11.21
N THR A 333 19.15 -9.71 12.29
CA THR A 333 18.35 -10.13 13.44
C THR A 333 16.87 -10.21 13.06
N TYR A 334 16.03 -10.71 13.94
CA TYR A 334 14.60 -10.87 13.68
C TYR A 334 13.92 -9.55 13.31
N PRO A 335 13.25 -9.46 12.16
CA PRO A 335 12.83 -8.16 11.64
C PRO A 335 11.51 -7.64 12.21
N ARG A 336 10.69 -8.47 12.88
CA ARG A 336 9.39 -8.04 13.40
C ARG A 336 9.53 -7.54 14.84
N THR A 337 10.15 -6.39 15.00
CA THR A 337 10.40 -5.75 16.29
C THR A 337 9.91 -4.30 16.26
N ASP A 338 9.48 -3.80 17.40
CA ASP A 338 9.17 -2.40 17.69
C ASP A 338 10.32 -1.70 18.45
N SER A 339 11.29 -2.46 18.94
CA SER A 339 12.44 -1.91 19.66
C SER A 339 13.50 -1.34 18.73
N ARG A 340 14.07 -0.22 19.16
CA ARG A 340 15.24 0.43 18.55
C ARG A 340 16.49 0.33 19.46
N HIS A 341 16.44 -0.56 20.44
CA HIS A 341 17.49 -0.75 21.44
C HIS A 341 18.00 -2.19 21.40
N LEU A 342 19.18 -2.38 21.95
CA LEU A 342 19.81 -3.68 22.14
C LEU A 342 19.84 -4.03 23.63
N PRO A 343 19.89 -5.33 23.99
CA PRO A 343 20.14 -5.77 25.35
C PRO A 343 21.52 -5.33 25.84
N GLU A 344 21.67 -5.07 27.12
CA GLU A 344 22.91 -4.59 27.70
C GLU A 344 24.09 -5.58 27.57
N ASP A 345 23.79 -6.88 27.56
CA ASP A 345 24.75 -7.96 27.37
C ASP A 345 25.24 -8.11 25.90
N TYR A 346 24.62 -7.36 24.95
CA TYR A 346 24.94 -7.48 23.53
C TYR A 346 26.21 -6.73 23.09
N LEU A 347 26.85 -5.95 23.97
CA LEU A 347 28.04 -5.13 23.63
C LEU A 347 29.16 -5.97 23.02
N GLY A 348 29.41 -7.18 23.55
CA GLY A 348 30.42 -8.10 23.04
C GLY A 348 30.10 -8.56 21.61
N VAL A 349 28.85 -8.91 21.36
CA VAL A 349 28.37 -9.34 20.04
C VAL A 349 28.46 -8.18 19.05
N VAL A 350 28.10 -6.96 19.46
CA VAL A 350 28.21 -5.75 18.63
C VAL A 350 29.66 -5.53 18.20
N LYS A 351 30.65 -5.62 19.10
CA LYS A 351 32.08 -5.50 18.74
C LYS A 351 32.50 -6.55 17.72
N GLN A 352 32.07 -7.80 17.88
CA GLN A 352 32.31 -8.87 16.89
C GLN A 352 31.64 -8.57 15.55
N THR A 353 30.43 -8.02 15.56
CA THR A 353 29.72 -7.62 14.32
C THR A 353 30.47 -6.49 13.59
N PHE A 354 31.04 -5.52 14.35
CA PHE A 354 31.92 -4.51 13.73
C PHE A 354 33.17 -5.14 13.12
N GLY A 355 33.77 -6.15 13.75
CA GLY A 355 34.88 -6.92 13.18
C GLY A 355 34.48 -7.60 11.88
N MET A 356 33.36 -8.31 11.87
CA MET A 356 32.83 -8.95 10.66
C MET A 356 32.61 -7.95 9.53
N LEU A 357 32.06 -6.75 9.82
CA LEU A 357 31.87 -5.70 8.82
C LEU A 357 33.20 -5.10 8.33
N ALA A 358 34.20 -4.97 9.21
CA ALA A 358 35.54 -4.50 8.85
C ALA A 358 36.26 -5.46 7.88
N ASP A 359 36.06 -6.78 8.06
CA ASP A 359 36.61 -7.82 7.25
C ASP A 359 35.78 -8.17 6.00
N SER A 360 34.60 -7.52 5.84
CA SER A 360 33.67 -7.81 4.77
C SER A 360 34.09 -7.24 3.41
N GLU A 361 33.53 -7.78 2.33
CA GLU A 361 33.69 -7.25 0.96
C GLU A 361 32.98 -5.89 0.74
N MET A 362 32.27 -5.37 1.72
CA MET A 362 31.57 -4.07 1.65
C MET A 362 32.57 -2.91 1.81
N LYS A 363 33.40 -2.69 0.79
CA LYS A 363 34.51 -1.71 0.78
C LYS A 363 34.12 -0.29 1.19
N HIS A 364 32.87 0.08 1.05
CA HIS A 364 32.34 1.41 1.44
C HIS A 364 31.97 1.49 2.93
N LEU A 365 31.81 0.37 3.64
CA LEU A 365 31.48 0.31 5.08
C LEU A 365 32.66 -0.19 5.95
N ALA A 366 33.45 -1.10 5.44
CA ALA A 366 34.57 -1.71 6.15
C ALA A 366 35.53 -0.68 6.81
N PRO A 367 35.94 0.42 6.12
CA PRO A 367 36.80 1.44 6.75
C PRO A 367 36.12 2.13 7.94
N HIS A 368 34.80 2.35 7.90
CA HIS A 368 34.07 2.96 9.00
C HIS A 368 33.95 2.02 10.20
N ALA A 369 33.72 0.74 9.95
CA ALA A 369 33.71 -0.27 11.00
C ALA A 369 35.07 -0.34 11.71
N LEU A 370 36.16 -0.38 10.95
CA LEU A 370 37.52 -0.37 11.48
C LEU A 370 37.82 0.91 12.28
N THR A 371 37.41 2.08 11.77
CA THR A 371 37.56 3.37 12.47
C THR A 371 36.85 3.35 13.82
N ALA A 372 35.61 2.84 13.87
CA ALA A 372 34.84 2.80 15.11
C ALA A 372 35.49 1.90 16.18
N LEU A 373 36.07 0.76 15.77
CA LEU A 373 36.82 -0.13 16.67
C LEU A 373 38.09 0.55 17.19
N ASN A 374 38.90 1.12 16.30
CA ASN A 374 40.16 1.76 16.63
C ASN A 374 40.00 3.00 17.51
N GLN A 375 38.94 3.77 17.30
CA GLN A 375 38.64 4.98 18.07
C GLN A 375 37.80 4.71 19.33
N GLY A 376 37.44 3.45 19.60
CA GLY A 376 36.66 3.07 20.78
C GLY A 376 35.25 3.64 20.80
N TYR A 377 34.62 3.86 19.63
CA TYR A 377 33.25 4.38 19.54
C TYR A 377 32.22 3.37 20.03
N VAL A 378 32.52 2.06 19.94
CA VAL A 378 31.65 0.98 20.38
C VAL A 378 31.75 0.80 21.91
N LYS A 379 30.94 1.56 22.64
CA LYS A 379 30.92 1.61 24.10
C LYS A 379 29.48 1.56 24.65
N PRO A 380 29.29 1.21 25.92
CA PRO A 380 27.97 1.21 26.56
C PRO A 380 27.29 2.58 26.49
N SER A 381 26.03 2.62 26.16
CA SER A 381 25.21 3.83 26.12
C SER A 381 23.73 3.47 26.26
N LYS A 382 23.00 4.09 27.18
CA LYS A 382 21.54 3.89 27.36
C LYS A 382 20.72 4.29 26.12
N ARG A 383 21.29 5.07 25.23
CA ARG A 383 20.67 5.39 23.93
C ARG A 383 20.62 4.18 23.00
N ILE A 384 21.49 3.17 23.19
CA ILE A 384 21.63 2.01 22.32
C ILE A 384 21.30 0.72 23.06
N PHE A 385 21.83 0.56 24.29
CA PHE A 385 21.70 -0.61 25.11
C PHE A 385 20.81 -0.28 26.32
N ASP A 386 19.57 -0.78 26.30
CA ASP A 386 18.59 -0.51 27.35
C ASP A 386 17.57 -1.66 27.42
N ASN A 387 17.74 -2.55 28.40
CA ASN A 387 16.84 -3.70 28.60
C ASN A 387 15.38 -3.28 28.80
N ALA A 388 15.12 -2.10 29.42
CA ALA A 388 13.75 -1.63 29.65
C ALA A 388 13.01 -1.26 28.35
N LYS A 389 13.75 -1.00 27.27
CA LYS A 389 13.23 -0.62 25.94
C LYS A 389 13.33 -1.74 24.92
N VAL A 390 13.70 -2.94 25.35
CA VAL A 390 13.60 -4.16 24.55
C VAL A 390 12.34 -4.87 24.97
N SER A 391 11.39 -4.99 24.03
CA SER A 391 10.15 -5.74 24.19
C SER A 391 10.38 -7.24 23.96
N ASP A 392 9.68 -7.85 23.04
CA ASP A 392 9.82 -9.25 22.65
C ASP A 392 11.12 -9.50 21.89
N HIS A 393 11.56 -8.51 21.13
CA HIS A 393 12.77 -8.54 20.29
C HIS A 393 13.50 -7.21 20.35
N PHE A 394 14.81 -7.26 20.19
CA PHE A 394 15.65 -6.07 20.07
C PHE A 394 15.73 -5.57 18.61
N ALA A 395 16.41 -4.44 18.41
CA ALA A 395 16.51 -3.75 17.11
C ALA A 395 17.05 -4.63 15.98
N ILE A 396 16.71 -4.26 14.74
CA ILE A 396 17.21 -4.91 13.53
C ILE A 396 18.66 -4.46 13.27
N ILE A 397 19.60 -5.41 13.37
CA ILE A 397 21.02 -5.18 13.15
C ILE A 397 21.63 -6.32 12.30
N PRO A 398 22.81 -6.11 11.67
CA PRO A 398 23.57 -7.21 11.11
C PRO A 398 23.97 -8.24 12.17
N THR A 399 24.05 -9.50 11.78
CA THR A 399 24.53 -10.60 12.63
C THR A 399 26.04 -10.82 12.39
N LEU A 400 26.61 -11.83 13.02
CA LEU A 400 27.99 -12.26 12.76
C LEU A 400 28.17 -12.97 11.41
N GLN A 401 27.08 -13.30 10.73
CA GLN A 401 27.09 -13.95 9.43
C GLN A 401 27.24 -12.93 8.31
N ALA A 402 28.37 -12.95 7.63
CA ALA A 402 28.56 -12.13 6.43
C ALA A 402 27.53 -12.52 5.33
N PRO A 403 26.92 -11.54 4.67
CA PRO A 403 25.93 -11.83 3.63
C PRO A 403 26.57 -12.35 2.36
N HIS A 404 26.00 -13.41 1.78
CA HIS A 404 26.46 -13.99 0.51
C HIS A 404 25.27 -14.24 -0.43
N GLY A 405 25.47 -14.01 -1.73
CA GLY A 405 24.48 -14.31 -2.76
C GLY A 405 23.16 -13.54 -2.63
N LEU A 406 23.20 -12.29 -2.15
CA LEU A 406 22.05 -11.42 -2.04
C LEU A 406 21.55 -10.97 -3.41
N SER A 407 20.24 -10.87 -3.59
CA SER A 407 19.65 -10.13 -4.70
C SER A 407 19.92 -8.62 -4.55
N GLU A 408 19.82 -7.86 -5.62
CA GLU A 408 20.00 -6.40 -5.59
C GLU A 408 19.12 -5.71 -4.53
N ALA A 409 17.86 -6.15 -4.40
CA ALA A 409 16.93 -5.61 -3.41
C ALA A 409 17.33 -5.97 -1.97
N GLU A 410 17.78 -7.20 -1.73
CA GLU A 410 18.30 -7.65 -0.43
C GLU A 410 19.57 -6.89 -0.08
N GLN A 411 20.47 -6.69 -1.06
CA GLN A 411 21.70 -5.92 -0.86
C GLN A 411 21.41 -4.47 -0.46
N LYS A 412 20.46 -3.79 -1.12
CA LYS A 412 20.04 -2.43 -0.77
C LYS A 412 19.48 -2.35 0.65
N LEU A 413 18.66 -3.32 1.05
CA LEU A 413 18.08 -3.33 2.40
C LEU A 413 19.15 -3.65 3.46
N TYR A 414 20.05 -4.61 3.20
CA TYR A 414 21.16 -4.94 4.10
C TYR A 414 22.10 -3.75 4.29
N ASP A 415 22.49 -3.08 3.19
CA ASP A 415 23.32 -1.88 3.23
C ASP A 415 22.68 -0.75 4.07
N LEU A 416 21.37 -0.54 3.92
CA LEU A 416 20.63 0.43 4.71
C LEU A 416 20.71 0.14 6.22
N VAL A 417 20.53 -1.13 6.61
CA VAL A 417 20.62 -1.55 8.00
C VAL A 417 22.05 -1.45 8.53
N ALA A 418 23.04 -1.88 7.76
CA ALA A 418 24.45 -1.85 8.15
C ALA A 418 24.95 -0.40 8.33
N ARG A 419 24.60 0.51 7.43
CA ARG A 419 24.91 1.96 7.59
C ARG A 419 24.30 2.53 8.86
N ARG A 420 23.04 2.24 9.16
CA ARG A 420 22.37 2.69 10.37
C ARG A 420 23.02 2.10 11.63
N PHE A 421 23.37 0.82 11.60
CA PHE A 421 24.06 0.15 12.69
C PHE A 421 25.43 0.79 12.99
N LEU A 422 26.22 1.10 11.97
CA LEU A 422 27.49 1.80 12.14
C LEU A 422 27.26 3.23 12.68
N ALA A 423 26.31 3.96 12.07
CA ALA A 423 26.07 5.38 12.34
C ALA A 423 25.68 5.68 13.81
N VAL A 424 24.96 4.75 14.45
CA VAL A 424 24.49 4.97 15.82
C VAL A 424 25.61 5.01 16.85
N PHE A 425 26.78 4.43 16.55
CA PHE A 425 27.95 4.43 17.41
C PHE A 425 28.93 5.58 17.12
N PHE A 426 28.79 6.24 15.98
CA PHE A 426 29.63 7.38 15.64
C PHE A 426 29.24 8.62 16.43
N PRO A 427 30.19 9.57 16.63
CA PRO A 427 29.93 10.88 17.23
C PRO A 427 28.83 11.62 16.45
N SER A 428 28.18 12.55 17.13
CA SER A 428 27.24 13.49 16.50
C SER A 428 27.93 14.31 15.41
N ALA A 429 27.19 14.67 14.38
CA ALA A 429 27.62 15.67 13.42
C ALA A 429 27.61 17.05 14.10
N GLU A 430 28.64 17.86 13.90
CA GLU A 430 28.78 19.20 14.47
C GLU A 430 28.61 20.24 13.37
N TYR A 431 27.74 21.20 13.60
CA TYR A 431 27.47 22.32 12.71
C TYR A 431 27.71 23.65 13.39
N GLN A 432 28.15 24.61 12.61
CA GLN A 432 28.05 26.01 12.91
C GLN A 432 26.83 26.59 12.20
N VAL A 433 25.85 27.06 12.97
CA VAL A 433 24.65 27.71 12.45
C VAL A 433 24.78 29.19 12.71
N THR A 434 24.80 30.00 11.66
CA THR A 434 24.85 31.46 11.73
C THR A 434 23.51 32.02 11.27
N THR A 435 22.85 32.77 12.13
CA THR A 435 21.67 33.55 11.78
C THR A 435 22.10 35.00 11.63
N ARG A 436 21.95 35.53 10.43
CA ARG A 436 22.22 36.93 10.09
C ARG A 436 20.90 37.66 9.99
N THR A 437 20.77 38.74 10.72
CA THR A 437 19.65 39.67 10.62
C THR A 437 20.14 40.98 9.99
N THR A 438 19.54 41.34 8.86
CA THR A 438 19.77 42.61 8.19
C THR A 438 18.57 43.52 8.43
N VAL A 439 18.79 44.66 9.07
CA VAL A 439 17.76 45.67 9.33
C VAL A 439 17.97 46.86 8.39
N VAL A 440 16.98 47.08 7.55
CA VAL A 440 16.99 48.18 6.56
C VAL A 440 16.03 49.26 6.99
N ASP A 441 16.53 50.49 7.06
CA ASP A 441 15.74 51.68 7.32
C ASP A 441 15.00 52.08 6.00
N GLY A 442 13.70 51.80 5.96
CA GLY A 442 12.86 52.05 4.82
C GLY A 442 12.66 53.54 4.50
N SER A 443 12.32 53.88 3.30
CA SER A 443 11.90 55.25 2.92
C SER A 443 10.56 55.65 3.54
N ASP A 444 9.81 54.67 4.05
CA ASP A 444 8.56 54.83 4.80
C ASP A 444 8.77 55.16 6.28
N GLY A 445 9.99 55.15 6.77
CA GLY A 445 10.34 55.43 8.15
C GLY A 445 10.23 54.19 9.06
N GLU A 446 9.94 53.01 8.52
CA GLU A 446 9.88 51.75 9.25
C GLU A 446 11.21 50.99 9.18
N HIS A 447 11.46 50.11 10.15
CA HIS A 447 12.59 49.18 10.13
C HIS A 447 12.13 47.84 9.59
N HIS A 448 12.73 47.42 8.49
CA HIS A 448 12.40 46.14 7.82
C HIS A 448 13.49 45.11 8.10
N HIS A 449 13.09 43.95 8.63
CA HIS A 449 13.99 42.91 9.07
C HIS A 449 14.07 41.78 8.04
N PHE A 450 15.30 41.40 7.69
CA PHE A 450 15.56 40.27 6.77
C PHE A 450 16.46 39.26 7.48
N ARG A 451 16.12 37.97 7.35
CA ARG A 451 16.88 36.87 7.94
C ARG A 451 17.58 36.07 6.84
N THR A 452 18.82 35.72 7.14
CA THR A 452 19.63 34.80 6.34
C THR A 452 20.18 33.74 7.26
N GLU A 453 20.04 32.48 6.94
CA GLU A 453 20.56 31.37 7.73
C GLU A 453 21.67 30.66 6.96
N GLY A 454 22.82 30.46 7.61
CA GLY A 454 23.92 29.65 7.14
C GLY A 454 24.14 28.46 8.04
N LYS A 455 24.36 27.29 7.49
CA LYS A 455 24.67 26.07 8.23
C LYS A 455 25.89 25.40 7.63
N VAL A 456 27.00 25.41 8.35
CA VAL A 456 28.26 24.81 7.92
C VAL A 456 28.51 23.53 8.72
N LEU A 457 28.76 22.43 8.03
CA LEU A 457 29.16 21.16 8.64
C LEU A 457 30.64 21.26 9.07
N VAL A 458 30.89 21.30 10.37
CA VAL A 458 32.24 21.41 10.95
C VAL A 458 32.92 20.04 11.08
N LYS A 459 32.17 19.07 11.65
CA LYS A 459 32.59 17.65 11.73
C LYS A 459 31.46 16.75 11.26
N PRO A 460 31.72 15.85 10.31
CA PRO A 460 30.68 15.01 9.75
C PRO A 460 30.14 13.97 10.74
N GLY A 461 30.92 13.54 11.73
CA GLY A 461 30.50 12.51 12.66
C GLY A 461 29.93 11.30 11.94
N TRP A 462 28.71 10.88 12.33
CA TRP A 462 28.00 9.75 11.73
C TRP A 462 27.63 9.94 10.24
N LEU A 463 27.54 11.18 9.77
CA LEU A 463 27.26 11.48 8.35
C LEU A 463 28.34 10.98 7.39
N ALA A 464 29.57 10.81 7.89
CA ALA A 464 30.67 10.28 7.09
C ALA A 464 30.33 8.90 6.46
N ILE A 465 29.49 8.09 7.13
CA ILE A 465 29.07 6.77 6.65
C ILE A 465 28.16 6.87 5.42
N TYR A 466 27.41 7.95 5.31
CA TYR A 466 26.47 8.19 4.19
C TYR A 466 27.10 8.97 3.04
N GLY A 467 28.27 9.57 3.26
CA GLY A 467 29.06 10.24 2.21
C GLY A 467 28.31 11.36 1.49
N LYS A 468 28.33 11.33 0.15
CA LYS A 468 27.70 12.38 -0.68
C LYS A 468 26.16 12.44 -0.53
N GLU A 469 25.51 11.33 -0.14
CA GLU A 469 24.07 11.31 0.10
C GLU A 469 23.67 12.21 1.28
N ALA A 470 24.45 12.17 2.36
CA ALA A 470 24.22 13.04 3.52
C ALA A 470 24.42 14.52 3.20
N ALA A 471 25.38 14.83 2.33
CA ALA A 471 25.59 16.20 1.88
C ALA A 471 24.41 16.72 1.02
N ALA A 472 23.80 15.84 0.22
CA ALA A 472 22.61 16.16 -0.56
C ALA A 472 21.34 16.31 0.33
N GLU A 473 21.15 15.46 1.35
CA GLU A 473 20.03 15.59 2.31
C GLU A 473 20.12 16.87 3.14
N VAL A 474 21.32 17.34 3.44
CA VAL A 474 21.54 18.65 4.09
C VAL A 474 21.23 19.81 3.13
N ALA A 475 21.45 19.61 1.81
CA ALA A 475 21.10 20.58 0.77
C ALA A 475 19.60 20.59 0.41
N ASP A 476 18.89 19.48 0.62
CA ASP A 476 17.43 19.31 0.40
C ASP A 476 16.58 19.58 1.65
N ALA A 477 17.14 20.15 2.70
CA ALA A 477 16.39 20.61 3.86
C ALA A 477 15.23 21.52 3.43
N LYS A 478 14.06 21.20 3.89
CA LYS A 478 12.69 21.52 3.41
C LYS A 478 12.30 22.99 3.24
N ASP A 479 13.16 23.94 3.48
CA ASP A 479 12.89 25.35 3.19
C ASP A 479 14.06 25.87 2.39
N GLY A 480 13.83 26.24 1.17
CA GLY A 480 14.65 26.84 0.12
C GLY A 480 15.98 27.54 0.41
N ASP A 481 16.53 27.35 1.57
CA ASP A 481 17.84 27.85 2.01
C ASP A 481 18.84 26.68 1.91
N LYS A 482 19.43 26.57 0.73
CA LYS A 482 20.61 25.73 0.52
C LYS A 482 21.65 26.17 1.54
N GLY A 483 22.18 25.27 2.36
CA GLY A 483 23.24 25.54 3.32
C GLY A 483 24.42 26.26 2.65
N GLN A 484 24.33 27.57 2.55
CA GLN A 484 25.31 28.43 1.90
C GLN A 484 26.38 28.79 2.93
N ASN A 485 27.64 28.70 2.50
CA ASN A 485 28.66 29.49 3.14
C ASN A 485 28.27 30.97 3.03
N LEU A 486 27.88 31.57 4.16
CA LEU A 486 27.54 32.99 4.16
C LEU A 486 28.76 33.80 3.71
N VAL A 487 28.54 34.73 2.82
CA VAL A 487 29.55 35.77 2.48
C VAL A 487 29.93 36.49 3.80
N ALA A 488 31.21 36.69 4.04
CA ALA A 488 31.69 37.40 5.23
C ALA A 488 31.19 38.85 5.24
N VAL A 489 30.72 39.30 6.40
CA VAL A 489 30.37 40.72 6.64
C VAL A 489 31.13 41.18 7.86
N ALA A 490 31.85 42.29 7.70
CA ALA A 490 32.65 42.84 8.81
C ALA A 490 31.75 43.42 9.92
N PRO A 491 32.17 43.39 11.21
CA PRO A 491 31.44 44.04 12.26
C PRO A 491 31.22 45.53 11.97
N GLY A 492 29.95 45.99 12.01
CA GLY A 492 29.59 47.38 11.72
C GLY A 492 29.50 47.73 10.21
N GLU A 493 29.76 46.78 9.32
CA GLU A 493 29.57 46.96 7.88
C GLU A 493 28.11 47.24 7.55
N ARG A 494 27.89 48.27 6.75
CA ARG A 494 26.55 48.58 6.18
C ARG A 494 26.44 47.96 4.82
N VAL A 495 25.39 47.17 4.61
CA VAL A 495 25.14 46.52 3.34
C VAL A 495 24.07 47.24 2.54
N ARG A 496 24.16 47.22 1.21
CA ARG A 496 23.20 47.86 0.33
C ARG A 496 22.21 46.84 -0.20
N THR A 497 20.92 47.15 -0.19
CA THR A 497 19.88 46.35 -0.81
C THR A 497 19.97 46.51 -2.32
N GLU A 498 20.43 45.50 -3.05
CA GLU A 498 20.59 45.51 -4.52
C GLU A 498 19.28 45.24 -5.21
N ALA A 499 18.53 44.25 -4.76
CA ALA A 499 17.27 43.83 -5.38
C ALA A 499 16.31 43.30 -4.32
N VAL A 500 15.03 43.51 -4.56
CA VAL A 500 13.96 42.90 -3.74
C VAL A 500 12.94 42.23 -4.66
N ASP A 501 12.80 40.92 -4.51
CA ASP A 501 11.87 40.10 -5.26
C ASP A 501 10.61 39.84 -4.39
N VAL A 502 9.44 40.24 -4.94
CA VAL A 502 8.15 40.01 -4.31
C VAL A 502 7.55 38.71 -4.89
N LYS A 503 7.66 37.62 -4.16
CA LYS A 503 7.15 36.31 -4.59
C LYS A 503 5.69 36.13 -4.20
N ALA A 504 4.81 36.10 -5.20
CA ALA A 504 3.42 35.74 -5.00
C ALA A 504 3.29 34.19 -4.92
N LEU A 505 2.79 33.71 -3.81
CA LEU A 505 2.65 32.29 -3.47
C LEU A 505 1.21 32.00 -3.04
N LYS A 506 0.88 30.73 -2.92
CA LYS A 506 -0.41 30.27 -2.39
C LYS A 506 -0.20 29.17 -1.36
N THR A 507 -1.01 29.19 -0.31
CA THR A 507 -1.05 28.09 0.65
C THR A 507 -1.45 26.80 -0.04
N ARG A 508 -0.94 25.67 0.46
CA ARG A 508 -1.16 24.34 -0.12
C ARG A 508 -1.88 23.46 0.90
N PRO A 509 -2.79 22.60 0.43
CA PRO A 509 -3.40 21.61 1.30
C PRO A 509 -2.35 20.65 1.88
N PRO A 510 -2.66 19.96 3.00
CA PRO A 510 -1.76 18.94 3.52
C PRO A 510 -1.52 17.86 2.47
N ALA A 511 -0.30 17.33 2.42
CA ALA A 511 0.05 16.29 1.47
C ALA A 511 -0.73 14.99 1.78
N ARG A 512 -1.13 14.25 0.74
CA ARG A 512 -1.68 12.90 0.87
C ARG A 512 -0.65 11.96 1.49
N TYR A 513 -1.15 10.93 2.15
CA TYR A 513 -0.26 9.93 2.72
C TYR A 513 0.47 9.13 1.63
N SER A 514 1.78 9.02 1.76
CA SER A 514 2.56 7.92 1.17
C SER A 514 2.45 6.69 2.09
N GLU A 515 2.93 5.53 1.64
CA GLU A 515 2.97 4.35 2.52
C GLU A 515 3.86 4.58 3.75
N ALA A 516 4.99 5.27 3.57
CA ALA A 516 5.88 5.64 4.67
C ALA A 516 5.21 6.56 5.69
N THR A 517 4.50 7.59 5.22
CA THR A 517 3.83 8.53 6.14
C THR A 517 2.59 7.92 6.77
N LEU A 518 1.88 7.01 6.09
CA LEU A 518 0.76 6.27 6.67
C LEU A 518 1.24 5.31 7.78
N LEU A 519 2.34 4.58 7.57
CA LEU A 519 2.98 3.78 8.62
C LEU A 519 3.34 4.63 9.84
N GLY A 520 3.88 5.85 9.61
CA GLY A 520 4.17 6.79 10.68
C GLY A 520 2.92 7.30 11.41
N ALA A 521 1.80 7.49 10.69
CA ALA A 521 0.53 7.87 11.31
C ALA A 521 -0.06 6.70 12.13
N MET A 522 0.05 5.46 11.66
CA MET A 522 -0.36 4.28 12.44
C MET A 522 0.48 4.13 13.70
N GLU A 523 1.80 4.28 13.61
CA GLU A 523 2.73 4.21 14.75
C GLU A 523 2.45 5.33 15.77
N GLY A 524 2.24 6.54 15.28
CA GLY A 524 1.98 7.73 16.11
C GLY A 524 0.51 8.00 16.39
N ALA A 525 -0.39 7.04 16.21
CA ALA A 525 -1.84 7.27 16.34
C ALA A 525 -2.27 7.71 17.75
N GLY A 526 -1.50 7.38 18.78
CA GLY A 526 -1.73 7.89 20.13
C GLY A 526 -1.75 9.43 20.22
N LYS A 527 -1.05 10.12 19.31
CA LYS A 527 -1.03 11.59 19.27
C LYS A 527 -2.37 12.21 18.82
N LEU A 528 -3.27 11.40 18.28
CA LEU A 528 -4.61 11.80 17.85
C LEU A 528 -5.65 11.65 18.98
N ILE A 529 -5.26 11.11 20.12
CA ILE A 529 -6.12 10.84 21.27
C ILE A 529 -6.02 12.01 22.24
N ASP A 530 -7.15 12.55 22.65
CA ASP A 530 -7.23 13.69 23.57
C ASP A 530 -7.04 13.26 25.03
N ASP A 531 -7.50 12.06 25.40
CA ASP A 531 -7.36 11.48 26.72
C ASP A 531 -5.91 11.08 27.04
N ASP A 532 -5.35 11.58 28.13
CA ASP A 532 -3.95 11.38 28.49
C ASP A 532 -3.62 9.93 28.84
N GLU A 533 -4.50 9.21 29.54
CA GLU A 533 -4.27 7.81 29.94
C GLU A 533 -4.30 6.89 28.70
N LEU A 534 -5.27 7.10 27.82
CA LEU A 534 -5.37 6.36 26.55
C LEU A 534 -4.21 6.71 25.60
N ARG A 535 -3.79 7.96 25.60
CA ARG A 535 -2.62 8.42 24.83
C ARG A 535 -1.36 7.72 25.30
N GLU A 536 -1.13 7.64 26.62
CA GLU A 536 0.01 6.94 27.20
C GLU A 536 -0.03 5.44 26.87
N ALA A 537 -1.17 4.79 27.00
CA ALA A 537 -1.37 3.38 26.62
C ALA A 537 -1.07 3.10 25.13
N MET A 538 -1.29 4.09 24.26
CA MET A 538 -1.04 4.01 22.81
C MET A 538 0.34 4.51 22.39
N GLN A 539 1.09 5.21 23.26
CA GLN A 539 2.32 5.92 22.89
C GLN A 539 3.38 4.99 22.30
N GLU A 540 3.51 3.77 22.82
CA GLU A 540 4.48 2.79 22.37
C GLU A 540 3.91 1.78 21.35
N LYS A 541 2.60 1.67 21.23
CA LYS A 541 1.93 0.60 20.45
C LYS A 541 1.35 1.08 19.13
N GLY A 542 0.64 2.20 19.11
CA GLY A 542 -0.03 2.72 17.93
C GLY A 542 -1.14 1.82 17.37
N LEU A 543 -1.55 2.05 16.15
CA LEU A 543 -2.49 1.21 15.40
C LEU A 543 -1.77 0.01 14.78
N GLY A 544 -2.08 -1.18 15.27
CA GLY A 544 -1.46 -2.44 14.86
C GLY A 544 -0.01 -2.60 15.32
N THR A 545 0.45 -3.83 15.29
CA THR A 545 1.84 -4.16 15.60
C THR A 545 2.75 -3.98 14.38
N PRO A 546 4.06 -3.87 14.53
CA PRO A 546 4.99 -3.85 13.40
C PRO A 546 4.74 -5.00 12.41
N ALA A 547 4.43 -6.19 12.92
CA ALA A 547 4.14 -7.38 12.12
C ALA A 547 2.86 -7.25 11.26
N THR A 548 1.86 -6.49 11.70
CA THR A 548 0.53 -6.43 11.09
C THR A 548 0.28 -5.19 10.23
N ARG A 549 0.95 -4.06 10.48
CA ARG A 549 0.72 -2.79 9.77
C ARG A 549 0.78 -2.94 8.24
N ALA A 550 1.81 -3.61 7.72
CA ALA A 550 1.94 -3.84 6.29
C ALA A 550 0.78 -4.67 5.71
N ALA A 551 0.32 -5.69 6.43
CA ALA A 551 -0.80 -6.54 6.02
C ALA A 551 -2.12 -5.76 6.02
N ILE A 552 -2.33 -4.86 6.98
CA ILE A 552 -3.51 -4.00 7.07
C ILE A 552 -3.57 -3.05 5.88
N ILE A 553 -2.47 -2.35 5.55
CA ILE A 553 -2.41 -1.46 4.38
C ILE A 553 -2.68 -2.23 3.09
N GLU A 554 -2.04 -3.39 2.90
CA GLU A 554 -2.29 -4.23 1.72
C GLU A 554 -3.72 -4.78 1.68
N GLY A 555 -4.31 -5.11 2.84
CA GLY A 555 -5.71 -5.51 2.96
C GLY A 555 -6.65 -4.42 2.46
N LEU A 556 -6.48 -3.18 2.92
CA LEU A 556 -7.26 -2.02 2.48
C LEU A 556 -7.13 -1.75 0.98
N ILE A 557 -5.95 -1.96 0.40
CA ILE A 557 -5.71 -1.84 -1.05
C ILE A 557 -6.40 -2.98 -1.81
N ASN A 558 -6.26 -4.23 -1.36
CA ASN A 558 -6.85 -5.40 -2.01
C ASN A 558 -8.38 -5.35 -2.01
N GLU A 559 -8.97 -4.85 -0.93
CA GLU A 559 -10.42 -4.64 -0.78
C GLU A 559 -10.92 -3.35 -1.44
N LYS A 560 -10.03 -2.61 -2.09
CA LYS A 560 -10.34 -1.39 -2.84
C LYS A 560 -10.92 -0.25 -1.97
N TYR A 561 -10.55 -0.18 -0.71
CA TYR A 561 -10.79 0.99 0.12
C TYR A 561 -9.78 2.10 -0.16
N ILE A 562 -8.51 1.72 -0.38
CA ILE A 562 -7.41 2.63 -0.70
C ILE A 562 -6.86 2.29 -2.08
N LEU A 563 -6.56 3.30 -2.86
CA LEU A 563 -5.91 3.19 -4.16
C LEU A 563 -4.45 3.60 -4.05
N ARG A 564 -3.60 2.94 -4.85
CA ARG A 564 -2.18 3.27 -4.95
C ARG A 564 -1.95 4.05 -6.24
N GLU A 565 -1.75 5.36 -6.14
CA GLU A 565 -1.44 6.24 -7.26
C GLU A 565 -0.04 6.84 -7.08
N GLY A 566 0.92 6.32 -7.84
CA GLY A 566 2.32 6.64 -7.62
C GLY A 566 2.77 6.34 -6.19
N ARG A 567 3.20 7.39 -5.46
CA ARG A 567 3.56 7.29 -4.04
C ARG A 567 2.38 7.53 -3.10
N GLU A 568 1.27 8.06 -3.59
CA GLU A 568 0.13 8.46 -2.78
C GLU A 568 -0.84 7.29 -2.48
N ARG A 569 -1.51 7.39 -1.35
CA ARG A 569 -2.58 6.50 -0.89
C ARG A 569 -3.86 7.31 -0.85
N ILE A 570 -4.77 7.04 -1.81
CA ILE A 570 -6.00 7.81 -2.02
C ILE A 570 -7.19 6.97 -1.60
N PRO A 571 -8.12 7.49 -0.77
CA PRO A 571 -9.33 6.76 -0.43
C PRO A 571 -10.26 6.65 -1.63
N ALA A 572 -10.79 5.45 -1.86
CA ALA A 572 -11.81 5.21 -2.87
C ALA A 572 -13.21 5.60 -2.35
N ALA A 573 -14.19 5.72 -3.24
CA ALA A 573 -15.58 5.99 -2.86
C ALA A 573 -16.12 5.02 -1.80
N LYS A 574 -15.74 3.76 -1.87
CA LYS A 574 -16.07 2.73 -0.86
C LYS A 574 -15.60 3.12 0.55
N ALA A 575 -14.46 3.81 0.68
CA ALA A 575 -13.95 4.28 1.97
C ALA A 575 -14.83 5.38 2.57
N PHE A 576 -15.19 6.38 1.76
CA PHE A 576 -16.10 7.44 2.20
C PHE A 576 -17.46 6.90 2.59
N GLN A 577 -18.00 5.96 1.81
CA GLN A 577 -19.27 5.29 2.13
C GLN A 577 -19.20 4.57 3.49
N LEU A 578 -18.12 3.85 3.78
CA LEU A 578 -17.97 3.21 5.08
C LEU A 578 -17.92 4.23 6.23
N MET A 579 -17.15 5.32 6.09
CA MET A 579 -17.08 6.34 7.13
C MET A 579 -18.44 7.02 7.34
N THR A 580 -19.15 7.35 6.27
CA THR A 580 -20.52 7.90 6.35
C THR A 580 -21.47 6.92 7.04
N LEU A 581 -21.37 5.62 6.73
CA LEU A 581 -22.19 4.60 7.37
C LEU A 581 -21.92 4.51 8.87
N LEU A 582 -20.67 4.42 9.30
CA LEU A 582 -20.31 4.30 10.72
C LEU A 582 -20.75 5.54 11.52
N ARG A 583 -20.55 6.74 10.95
CA ARG A 583 -21.03 8.01 11.54
C ARG A 583 -22.56 8.03 11.65
N GLY A 584 -23.27 7.70 10.57
CA GLY A 584 -24.73 7.69 10.54
C GLY A 584 -25.39 6.65 11.43
N LEU A 585 -24.75 5.50 11.62
CA LEU A 585 -25.24 4.47 12.57
C LEU A 585 -24.88 4.78 14.03
N GLY A 586 -24.07 5.80 14.31
CA GLY A 586 -23.60 6.11 15.66
C GLY A 586 -22.71 5.03 16.26
N VAL A 587 -21.82 4.46 15.42
CA VAL A 587 -20.79 3.47 15.81
C VAL A 587 -19.41 3.96 15.38
N GLU A 588 -19.15 5.23 15.58
CA GLU A 588 -17.93 5.92 15.15
C GLU A 588 -16.70 5.39 15.88
N GLU A 589 -16.85 4.82 17.08
CA GLU A 589 -15.77 4.22 17.84
C GLU A 589 -14.95 3.22 17.02
N LEU A 590 -15.58 2.54 16.06
CA LEU A 590 -14.88 1.61 15.15
C LEU A 590 -13.91 2.32 14.20
N SER A 591 -14.07 3.63 13.98
CA SER A 591 -13.21 4.43 13.10
C SER A 591 -12.16 5.26 13.85
N ARG A 592 -12.19 5.25 15.17
CA ARG A 592 -11.35 6.10 16.02
C ARG A 592 -10.22 5.29 16.67
N PRO A 593 -9.01 5.87 16.82
CA PRO A 593 -7.90 5.23 17.52
C PRO A 593 -8.15 5.04 19.02
N GLU A 594 -9.05 5.83 19.63
CA GLU A 594 -9.42 5.78 21.05
C GLU A 594 -9.88 4.38 21.47
N LEU A 595 -10.65 3.68 20.64
CA LEU A 595 -11.07 2.31 20.92
C LEU A 595 -9.87 1.37 21.10
N THR A 596 -8.83 1.54 20.29
CA THR A 596 -7.59 0.75 20.46
C THR A 596 -6.86 1.15 21.73
N GLY A 597 -6.80 2.45 22.04
CA GLY A 597 -6.21 2.95 23.29
C GLY A 597 -6.91 2.39 24.52
N GLU A 598 -8.24 2.45 24.55
CA GLU A 598 -9.07 1.91 25.61
C GLU A 598 -8.82 0.41 25.84
N TRP A 599 -8.78 -0.38 24.75
CA TRP A 599 -8.48 -1.80 24.89
C TRP A 599 -7.07 -2.06 25.41
N GLU A 600 -6.05 -1.36 24.87
CA GLU A 600 -4.67 -1.53 25.34
C GLU A 600 -4.51 -1.13 26.80
N TYR A 601 -5.19 -0.07 27.25
CA TYR A 601 -5.24 0.33 28.65
C TYR A 601 -5.88 -0.78 29.52
N LYS A 602 -7.06 -1.27 29.16
CA LYS A 602 -7.78 -2.33 29.89
C LYS A 602 -7.00 -3.65 29.91
N LEU A 603 -6.35 -4.01 28.80
CA LEU A 603 -5.49 -5.20 28.74
C LEU A 603 -4.26 -5.06 29.65
N ALA A 604 -3.66 -3.85 29.73
CA ALA A 604 -2.59 -3.59 30.69
C ALA A 604 -3.09 -3.68 32.14
N GLN A 605 -4.30 -3.20 32.45
CA GLN A 605 -4.91 -3.39 33.79
C GLN A 605 -5.11 -4.88 34.11
N MET A 606 -5.49 -5.69 33.12
CA MET A 606 -5.65 -7.14 33.26
C MET A 606 -4.32 -7.83 33.54
N GLU A 607 -3.25 -7.45 32.84
CA GLU A 607 -1.89 -7.98 33.11
C GLU A 607 -1.43 -7.76 34.56
N HIS A 608 -1.86 -6.64 35.16
CA HIS A 608 -1.57 -6.28 36.54
C HIS A 608 -2.62 -6.83 37.55
N GLY A 609 -3.61 -7.59 37.08
CA GLY A 609 -4.65 -8.16 37.94
C GLY A 609 -5.69 -7.16 38.46
N ARG A 610 -5.80 -5.99 37.88
CA ARG A 610 -6.72 -4.91 38.27
C ARG A 610 -8.07 -4.98 37.52
N LEU A 611 -8.14 -5.69 36.40
CA LEU A 611 -9.34 -5.95 35.65
C LEU A 611 -9.47 -7.45 35.37
N SER A 612 -10.66 -8.01 35.55
CA SER A 612 -10.89 -9.42 35.21
C SER A 612 -11.21 -9.59 33.73
N ARG A 613 -10.88 -10.76 33.21
CA ARG A 613 -11.21 -11.15 31.83
C ARG A 613 -12.72 -11.13 31.57
N GLU A 614 -13.51 -11.62 32.54
CA GLU A 614 -14.97 -11.67 32.41
C GLU A 614 -15.61 -10.29 32.31
N ALA A 615 -15.09 -9.30 33.04
CA ALA A 615 -15.58 -7.94 32.98
C ALA A 615 -15.28 -7.32 31.59
N PHE A 616 -14.04 -7.48 31.10
CA PHE A 616 -13.65 -6.98 29.78
C PHE A 616 -14.46 -7.64 28.66
N MET A 617 -14.57 -8.97 28.65
CA MET A 617 -15.29 -9.69 27.58
C MET A 617 -16.78 -9.41 27.58
N ARG A 618 -17.38 -9.08 28.73
CA ARG A 618 -18.78 -8.63 28.83
C ARG A 618 -18.98 -7.30 28.11
N GLU A 619 -18.12 -6.31 28.35
CA GLU A 619 -18.15 -5.02 27.65
C GLU A 619 -17.99 -5.19 26.13
N ILE A 620 -17.11 -6.11 25.69
CA ILE A 620 -16.92 -6.42 24.27
C ILE A 620 -18.17 -7.06 23.66
N ALA A 621 -18.85 -7.95 24.40
CA ALA A 621 -20.10 -8.55 23.96
C ALA A 621 -21.21 -7.50 23.82
N GLU A 622 -21.40 -6.62 24.82
CA GLU A 622 -22.35 -5.52 24.80
C GLU A 622 -22.08 -4.54 23.65
N MET A 623 -20.83 -4.20 23.41
CA MET A 623 -20.41 -3.39 22.27
C MET A 623 -20.78 -4.07 20.94
N THR A 624 -20.51 -5.36 20.83
CA THR A 624 -20.82 -6.17 19.63
C THR A 624 -22.32 -6.19 19.36
N GLU A 625 -23.13 -6.39 20.38
CA GLU A 625 -24.61 -6.34 20.31
C GLU A 625 -25.11 -4.96 19.87
N ARG A 626 -24.52 -3.89 20.44
CA ARG A 626 -24.86 -2.52 20.09
C ARG A 626 -24.60 -2.23 18.61
N ILE A 627 -23.41 -2.63 18.10
CA ILE A 627 -23.03 -2.45 16.68
C ILE A 627 -24.06 -3.16 15.76
N VAL A 628 -24.39 -4.40 16.06
CA VAL A 628 -25.35 -5.18 15.26
C VAL A 628 -26.75 -4.56 15.34
N ARG A 629 -27.22 -4.18 16.54
CA ARG A 629 -28.51 -3.53 16.74
C ARG A 629 -28.61 -2.24 15.95
N LYS A 630 -27.62 -1.36 16.04
CA LYS A 630 -27.57 -0.11 15.28
C LYS A 630 -27.63 -0.34 13.77
N ALA A 631 -26.93 -1.35 13.25
CA ALA A 631 -27.02 -1.71 11.85
C ALA A 631 -28.41 -2.28 11.45
N LYS A 632 -29.20 -2.83 12.40
CA LYS A 632 -30.58 -3.31 12.14
C LYS A 632 -31.62 -2.17 12.14
N GLU A 633 -31.41 -1.12 12.93
CA GLU A 633 -32.35 -0.03 13.14
C GLU A 633 -32.60 0.81 11.87
N TYR A 634 -31.65 0.85 10.97
CA TYR A 634 -31.71 1.65 9.75
C TYR A 634 -31.72 0.79 8.49
N ASP A 635 -32.27 1.34 7.42
CA ASP A 635 -32.03 0.87 6.07
C ASP A 635 -31.09 1.82 5.30
N ARG A 636 -30.78 1.48 4.06
CA ARG A 636 -29.78 2.25 3.28
C ARG A 636 -30.27 3.65 2.85
N ASP A 637 -31.54 3.90 2.86
CA ASP A 637 -32.11 5.19 2.49
C ASP A 637 -32.40 6.07 3.72
N THR A 638 -32.42 5.49 4.93
CA THR A 638 -32.71 6.17 6.21
C THR A 638 -31.47 6.38 7.10
N VAL A 639 -30.27 6.04 6.63
CA VAL A 639 -29.02 6.31 7.37
C VAL A 639 -28.95 7.81 7.65
N PRO A 640 -28.84 8.24 8.91
CA PRO A 640 -28.68 9.64 9.26
C PRO A 640 -27.39 10.23 8.67
N GLY A 641 -27.43 11.49 8.29
CA GLY A 641 -26.28 12.21 7.74
C GLY A 641 -26.66 13.62 7.28
N ASP A 642 -25.64 14.41 7.02
CA ASP A 642 -25.80 15.74 6.43
C ASP A 642 -25.84 15.59 4.90
N TYR A 643 -27.06 15.62 4.36
CA TYR A 643 -27.34 15.36 2.95
C TYR A 643 -27.90 16.60 2.25
N ALA A 644 -27.41 16.81 1.03
CA ALA A 644 -27.82 17.94 0.21
C ALA A 644 -29.28 17.79 -0.31
N THR A 645 -29.98 18.91 -0.37
CA THR A 645 -31.19 19.06 -1.18
C THR A 645 -30.82 19.83 -2.43
N LEU A 646 -31.12 19.27 -3.59
CA LEU A 646 -30.73 19.84 -4.88
C LEU A 646 -31.70 20.97 -5.27
N ALA A 647 -31.16 22.02 -5.87
CA ALA A 647 -31.93 23.12 -6.44
C ALA A 647 -32.58 22.74 -7.78
N THR A 648 -31.92 21.88 -8.57
CA THR A 648 -32.46 21.40 -9.84
C THR A 648 -33.58 20.38 -9.63
N PRO A 649 -34.78 20.59 -10.20
CA PRO A 649 -35.89 19.69 -10.01
C PRO A 649 -35.70 18.33 -10.68
N CYS A 650 -36.47 17.36 -10.23
CA CYS A 650 -36.47 16.01 -10.80
C CYS A 650 -36.80 16.05 -12.29
N PRO A 651 -35.98 15.41 -13.15
CA PRO A 651 -36.24 15.43 -14.60
C PRO A 651 -37.48 14.63 -15.03
N ASN A 652 -38.03 13.81 -14.15
CA ASN A 652 -39.15 12.95 -14.43
C ASN A 652 -40.51 13.60 -14.01
N CYS A 653 -40.59 14.28 -12.86
CA CYS A 653 -41.85 14.80 -12.36
C CYS A 653 -41.76 16.25 -11.86
N GLY A 654 -40.61 16.91 -11.92
CA GLY A 654 -40.42 18.27 -11.40
C GLY A 654 -40.31 18.37 -9.87
N GLY A 655 -40.42 17.26 -9.13
CA GLY A 655 -40.32 17.24 -7.67
C GLY A 655 -38.89 17.45 -7.15
N ILE A 656 -38.75 17.51 -5.83
CA ILE A 656 -37.50 17.77 -5.12
C ILE A 656 -36.59 16.51 -5.19
N VAL A 657 -35.31 16.70 -5.54
CA VAL A 657 -34.32 15.65 -5.46
C VAL A 657 -33.43 15.85 -4.24
N LYS A 658 -33.33 14.83 -3.39
CA LYS A 658 -32.44 14.82 -2.21
C LYS A 658 -31.36 13.77 -2.30
N GLU A 659 -30.21 14.12 -1.75
CA GLU A 659 -29.13 13.18 -1.48
C GLU A 659 -29.51 12.29 -0.30
N ASN A 660 -29.09 11.01 -0.32
CA ASN A 660 -29.06 10.14 0.84
C ASN A 660 -27.73 9.36 0.88
N TYR A 661 -27.60 8.40 1.77
CA TYR A 661 -26.38 7.60 1.92
C TYR A 661 -25.88 7.01 0.59
N ARG A 662 -26.76 6.64 -0.33
CA ARG A 662 -26.47 5.83 -1.50
C ARG A 662 -26.71 6.50 -2.84
N ARG A 663 -27.65 7.41 -2.91
CA ARG A 663 -28.18 7.96 -4.17
C ARG A 663 -28.72 9.38 -4.01
N TYR A 664 -28.93 10.01 -5.13
CA TYR A 664 -29.79 11.18 -5.26
C TYR A 664 -31.14 10.67 -5.74
N ALA A 665 -32.22 10.95 -5.02
CA ALA A 665 -33.53 10.41 -5.29
C ALA A 665 -34.60 11.51 -5.23
N CYS A 666 -35.61 11.39 -6.09
CA CYS A 666 -36.79 12.24 -6.03
C CYS A 666 -37.60 11.91 -4.77
N THR A 667 -38.01 12.94 -4.03
CA THR A 667 -38.82 12.84 -2.80
C THR A 667 -40.22 13.44 -2.95
N GLY A 668 -40.66 13.67 -4.19
CA GLY A 668 -41.98 14.29 -4.47
C GLY A 668 -41.93 15.81 -4.46
N ALA A 669 -43.11 16.43 -4.66
CA ALA A 669 -43.22 17.88 -4.71
C ALA A 669 -43.03 18.55 -3.35
N ASP A 670 -43.41 17.87 -2.27
CA ASP A 670 -43.28 18.33 -0.88
C ASP A 670 -41.93 18.02 -0.24
N GLY A 671 -41.10 17.21 -0.91
CA GLY A 671 -39.80 16.80 -0.40
C GLY A 671 -39.82 15.81 0.77
N GLN A 672 -40.98 15.24 1.12
CA GLN A 672 -41.19 14.32 2.25
C GLN A 672 -41.85 13.00 1.85
N GLY A 673 -42.33 12.88 0.60
CA GLY A 673 -43.08 11.73 0.12
C GLY A 673 -42.24 10.70 -0.65
N ALA A 674 -42.92 9.62 -1.05
CA ALA A 674 -42.41 8.71 -2.06
C ALA A 674 -42.44 9.43 -3.41
N GLY A 675 -41.24 9.77 -3.95
CA GLY A 675 -41.15 10.43 -5.25
C GLY A 675 -41.53 9.54 -6.41
N CYS A 676 -41.31 10.03 -7.62
CA CYS A 676 -41.70 9.35 -8.88
C CYS A 676 -40.82 8.10 -9.22
N GLY A 677 -39.95 7.69 -8.33
CA GLY A 677 -39.01 6.58 -8.55
C GLY A 677 -37.70 6.96 -9.25
N PHE A 678 -37.55 8.24 -9.66
CA PHE A 678 -36.27 8.70 -10.21
C PHE A 678 -35.16 8.64 -9.16
N SER A 679 -34.04 8.02 -9.54
CA SER A 679 -32.83 8.07 -8.71
C SER A 679 -31.57 7.78 -9.51
N ILE A 680 -30.47 8.41 -9.15
CA ILE A 680 -29.14 8.13 -9.67
C ILE A 680 -28.18 7.75 -8.53
N PRO A 681 -27.24 6.81 -8.79
CA PRO A 681 -26.28 6.40 -7.77
C PRO A 681 -25.32 7.55 -7.44
N LYS A 682 -24.96 7.69 -6.17
CA LYS A 682 -23.98 8.67 -5.69
C LYS A 682 -22.56 8.38 -6.18
N THR A 683 -22.27 7.12 -6.47
CA THR A 683 -20.93 6.66 -6.83
C THR A 683 -20.92 5.78 -8.09
N PRO A 684 -21.32 6.31 -9.24
CA PRO A 684 -21.28 5.54 -10.48
C PRO A 684 -19.82 5.22 -10.86
N GLY A 685 -19.59 4.00 -11.29
CA GLY A 685 -18.23 3.57 -11.65
C GLY A 685 -17.17 3.80 -10.58
N GLY A 686 -17.54 3.81 -9.29
CA GLY A 686 -16.62 4.01 -8.17
C GLY A 686 -16.10 5.45 -7.99
N ARG A 687 -16.66 6.43 -8.72
CA ARG A 687 -16.41 7.87 -8.57
C ARG A 687 -17.59 8.50 -7.83
N THR A 688 -17.32 9.28 -6.79
CA THR A 688 -18.36 10.05 -6.12
C THR A 688 -18.65 11.32 -6.91
N PHE A 689 -19.91 11.57 -7.20
CA PHE A 689 -20.35 12.85 -7.77
C PHE A 689 -20.35 13.94 -6.72
N ASP A 690 -19.92 15.13 -7.12
CA ASP A 690 -20.16 16.36 -6.36
C ASP A 690 -21.59 16.87 -6.61
N VAL A 691 -22.16 17.58 -5.63
CA VAL A 691 -23.52 18.11 -5.75
C VAL A 691 -23.69 18.99 -7.00
N ALA A 692 -22.71 19.85 -7.29
CA ALA A 692 -22.72 20.70 -8.48
C ALA A 692 -22.73 19.91 -9.80
N GLU A 693 -22.04 18.77 -9.85
CA GLU A 693 -22.02 17.88 -11.02
C GLU A 693 -23.39 17.21 -11.22
N VAL A 694 -24.04 16.83 -10.13
CA VAL A 694 -25.42 16.28 -10.19
C VAL A 694 -26.40 17.33 -10.63
N GLU A 695 -26.31 18.54 -10.10
CA GLU A 695 -27.10 19.68 -10.53
C GLU A 695 -26.99 19.94 -12.04
N GLN A 696 -25.77 19.96 -12.54
CA GLN A 696 -25.50 20.08 -13.97
C GLN A 696 -26.07 18.91 -14.77
N LEU A 697 -25.85 17.68 -14.33
CA LEU A 697 -26.37 16.48 -15.00
C LEU A 697 -27.91 16.48 -15.07
N LEU A 698 -28.57 16.90 -13.99
CA LEU A 698 -30.04 16.99 -13.99
C LEU A 698 -30.57 18.08 -14.93
N ARG A 699 -29.88 19.22 -15.06
CA ARG A 699 -30.24 20.32 -15.93
C ARG A 699 -29.95 19.99 -17.40
N ASP A 700 -28.72 19.60 -17.70
CA ASP A 700 -28.18 19.48 -19.06
C ASP A 700 -28.32 18.07 -19.64
N LYS A 701 -28.78 17.09 -18.84
CA LYS A 701 -28.91 15.67 -19.18
C LYS A 701 -27.57 15.00 -19.57
N ARG A 702 -26.48 15.74 -19.54
CA ARG A 702 -25.13 15.31 -19.90
C ARG A 702 -24.09 16.08 -19.09
N ILE A 703 -23.01 15.39 -18.68
CA ILE A 703 -21.87 16.02 -18.05
C ILE A 703 -20.59 15.26 -18.42
N GLY A 704 -19.49 15.97 -18.55
CA GLY A 704 -18.18 15.37 -18.78
C GLY A 704 -17.50 15.90 -20.04
N PRO A 705 -16.39 15.28 -20.45
CA PRO A 705 -15.83 14.01 -19.91
C PRO A 705 -15.29 14.15 -18.48
N LEU A 706 -15.69 13.25 -17.60
CA LEU A 706 -15.24 13.20 -16.21
C LEU A 706 -14.20 12.11 -16.00
N GLU A 707 -13.13 12.43 -15.28
CA GLU A 707 -12.09 11.50 -14.87
C GLU A 707 -12.41 10.83 -13.51
N GLY A 708 -11.69 9.76 -13.18
CA GLY A 708 -11.75 9.13 -11.85
C GLY A 708 -12.70 7.96 -11.72
N PHE A 709 -13.41 7.58 -12.79
CA PHE A 709 -14.18 6.34 -12.80
C PHE A 709 -13.28 5.11 -12.78
N ARG A 710 -13.84 4.01 -12.27
CA ARG A 710 -13.15 2.71 -12.17
C ARG A 710 -14.03 1.61 -12.77
N SER A 711 -13.46 0.79 -13.64
CA SER A 711 -14.12 -0.41 -14.13
C SER A 711 -14.29 -1.46 -13.02
N LYS A 712 -15.09 -2.51 -13.25
CA LYS A 712 -15.24 -3.65 -12.31
C LYS A 712 -13.89 -4.30 -11.95
N ALA A 713 -12.91 -4.23 -12.86
CA ALA A 713 -11.55 -4.72 -12.62
C ALA A 713 -10.65 -3.71 -11.86
N GLY A 714 -11.18 -2.52 -11.53
CA GLY A 714 -10.44 -1.45 -10.82
C GLY A 714 -9.61 -0.53 -11.71
N TRP A 715 -9.73 -0.64 -13.05
CA TRP A 715 -9.00 0.21 -13.99
C TRP A 715 -9.62 1.60 -14.07
N PRO A 716 -8.84 2.68 -14.00
CA PRO A 716 -9.35 4.03 -14.20
C PRO A 716 -9.81 4.22 -15.64
N PHE A 717 -10.88 4.99 -15.81
CA PHE A 717 -11.36 5.43 -17.11
C PHE A 717 -12.01 6.80 -17.02
N THR A 718 -12.11 7.47 -18.14
CA THR A 718 -12.81 8.73 -18.32
C THR A 718 -14.01 8.49 -19.22
N ALA A 719 -15.14 9.08 -18.91
CA ALA A 719 -16.37 8.97 -19.69
C ALA A 719 -17.23 10.21 -19.54
N GLU A 720 -18.07 10.47 -20.52
CA GLU A 720 -19.23 11.34 -20.34
C GLU A 720 -20.35 10.58 -19.64
N ILE A 721 -21.13 11.27 -18.85
CA ILE A 721 -22.32 10.73 -18.19
C ILE A 721 -23.54 11.35 -18.85
N VAL A 722 -24.49 10.53 -19.22
CA VAL A 722 -25.75 10.98 -19.84
C VAL A 722 -26.93 10.41 -19.08
N LEU A 723 -27.99 11.21 -19.00
CA LEU A 723 -29.30 10.74 -18.59
C LEU A 723 -30.11 10.43 -19.85
N LYS A 724 -30.51 9.15 -20.00
CA LYS A 724 -31.40 8.71 -21.08
C LYS A 724 -32.76 8.32 -20.53
N HIS A 725 -33.81 8.76 -21.18
CA HIS A 725 -35.18 8.35 -20.83
C HIS A 725 -35.44 6.93 -21.35
N SER A 726 -35.88 6.07 -20.47
CA SER A 726 -36.32 4.71 -20.83
C SER A 726 -37.83 4.72 -20.94
N GLU A 727 -38.36 4.52 -22.14
CA GLU A 727 -39.82 4.42 -22.41
C GLU A 727 -40.43 3.23 -21.66
N GLU A 728 -39.72 2.11 -21.56
CA GLU A 728 -40.16 0.90 -20.89
C GLU A 728 -40.38 1.13 -19.38
N GLU A 729 -39.44 1.82 -18.73
CA GLU A 729 -39.52 2.09 -17.29
C GLU A 729 -40.17 3.45 -16.97
N ARG A 730 -40.47 4.26 -17.98
CA ARG A 730 -40.98 5.64 -17.84
C ARG A 730 -40.14 6.47 -16.88
N ASN A 731 -38.81 6.32 -16.99
CA ASN A 731 -37.87 6.95 -16.06
C ASN A 731 -36.52 7.23 -16.73
N TRP A 732 -35.79 8.20 -16.18
CA TRP A 732 -34.45 8.53 -16.63
C TRP A 732 -33.42 7.60 -16.01
N LYS A 733 -32.46 7.13 -16.81
CA LYS A 733 -31.34 6.29 -16.40
C LYS A 733 -30.01 6.96 -16.66
N LEU A 734 -29.03 6.74 -15.76
CA LEU A 734 -27.69 7.15 -15.93
C LEU A 734 -26.91 6.13 -16.76
N GLU A 735 -26.28 6.58 -17.84
CA GLU A 735 -25.42 5.77 -18.70
C GLU A 735 -24.05 6.41 -18.87
N PHE A 736 -23.04 5.56 -19.10
CA PHE A 736 -21.70 5.99 -19.47
C PHE A 736 -21.61 6.10 -20.98
N ASP A 737 -21.21 7.25 -21.47
CA ASP A 737 -20.90 7.49 -22.87
C ASP A 737 -19.37 7.48 -23.04
N PHE A 738 -18.86 6.48 -23.72
CA PHE A 738 -17.42 6.31 -23.96
C PHE A 738 -17.00 6.86 -25.32
N GLY A 739 -17.94 7.40 -26.08
CA GLY A 739 -17.70 7.82 -27.45
C GLY A 739 -17.38 6.68 -28.41
N ASP A 740 -17.59 5.43 -28.00
CA ASP A 740 -17.38 4.26 -28.87
C ASP A 740 -18.58 4.08 -29.79
N ASP A 741 -18.35 4.35 -31.06
CA ASP A 741 -19.31 4.22 -32.16
C ASP A 741 -19.63 2.76 -32.54
N ARG A 742 -20.05 1.94 -31.61
CA ARG A 742 -20.58 0.61 -31.96
C ARG A 742 -22.11 0.55 -32.02
N GLY A 743 -22.76 1.70 -32.12
CA GLY A 743 -24.23 1.70 -32.14
C GLY A 743 -24.91 2.96 -32.69
N ALA A 744 -24.17 4.02 -33.04
CA ALA A 744 -24.78 5.25 -33.51
C ALA A 744 -24.87 5.40 -35.04
N ASP A 745 -24.29 4.49 -35.79
CA ASP A 745 -24.29 4.58 -37.26
C ASP A 745 -25.59 4.04 -37.95
N ASP A 746 -26.61 3.64 -37.20
CA ASP A 746 -27.80 3.03 -37.74
C ASP A 746 -29.12 3.78 -37.50
N THR A 747 -29.06 5.02 -36.95
CA THR A 747 -30.31 5.79 -36.75
C THR A 747 -30.77 6.58 -37.96
N GLY A 748 -29.96 6.66 -39.03
CA GLY A 748 -30.34 7.39 -40.25
C GLY A 748 -30.61 8.88 -40.06
N GLU A 749 -30.28 9.41 -38.93
CA GLU A 749 -30.49 10.83 -38.61
C GLU A 749 -29.40 11.69 -39.26
N LEU A 750 -29.87 12.69 -40.03
CA LEU A 750 -28.98 13.62 -40.76
C LEU A 750 -28.32 14.58 -39.76
N VAL A 751 -27.00 14.63 -39.79
CA VAL A 751 -26.21 15.52 -38.91
C VAL A 751 -26.22 16.93 -39.43
N ASP A 752 -26.55 17.89 -38.61
CA ASP A 752 -26.51 19.35 -38.92
C ASP A 752 -25.36 20.04 -38.21
N PHE A 753 -24.43 20.62 -38.95
CA PHE A 753 -23.33 21.41 -38.44
C PHE A 753 -23.55 22.93 -38.53
N THR A 754 -24.78 23.36 -38.87
CA THR A 754 -25.13 24.77 -38.97
C THR A 754 -24.91 25.48 -37.63
N GLY A 755 -24.09 26.55 -37.64
CA GLY A 755 -23.72 27.28 -36.42
C GLY A 755 -22.54 26.73 -35.65
N GLN A 756 -21.94 25.62 -36.07
CA GLN A 756 -20.69 25.14 -35.48
C GLN A 756 -19.49 25.71 -36.24
N GLU A 757 -18.50 26.14 -35.47
CA GLU A 757 -17.23 26.62 -36.02
C GLU A 757 -16.32 25.43 -36.37
N PRO A 758 -15.82 25.30 -37.63
CA PRO A 758 -14.98 24.18 -38.01
C PRO A 758 -13.63 24.23 -37.29
N LEU A 759 -13.06 23.06 -37.02
CA LEU A 759 -11.74 22.91 -36.38
C LEU A 759 -10.57 23.08 -37.36
N GLY A 760 -10.80 22.78 -38.62
CA GLY A 760 -9.81 22.82 -39.69
C GLY A 760 -10.14 21.89 -40.84
N PRO A 761 -9.30 21.84 -41.87
CA PRO A 761 -9.52 20.98 -43.03
C PRO A 761 -9.19 19.52 -42.72
N CYS A 762 -10.02 18.63 -43.22
CA CYS A 762 -9.81 17.20 -43.10
C CYS A 762 -8.51 16.74 -43.81
N PRO A 763 -7.61 16.03 -43.15
CA PRO A 763 -6.34 15.61 -43.75
C PRO A 763 -6.50 14.55 -44.84
N LYS A 764 -7.71 13.97 -45.02
CA LYS A 764 -8.02 13.00 -46.10
C LYS A 764 -8.64 13.63 -47.30
N CYS A 765 -9.59 14.54 -47.12
CA CYS A 765 -10.40 15.05 -48.23
C CYS A 765 -10.54 16.56 -48.28
N GLY A 766 -9.92 17.31 -47.33
CA GLY A 766 -9.95 18.76 -47.29
C GLY A 766 -11.26 19.41 -46.83
N ALA A 767 -12.34 18.66 -46.63
CA ALA A 767 -13.59 19.17 -46.10
C ALA A 767 -13.47 19.58 -44.62
N PRO A 768 -14.36 20.47 -44.09
CA PRO A 768 -14.32 20.88 -42.69
C PRO A 768 -14.44 19.69 -41.71
N VAL A 769 -13.73 19.77 -40.58
CA VAL A 769 -13.83 18.84 -39.44
C VAL A 769 -14.56 19.54 -38.32
N TYR A 770 -15.53 18.86 -37.71
CA TYR A 770 -16.37 19.34 -36.66
C TYR A 770 -16.33 18.44 -35.41
N GLU A 771 -16.82 18.95 -34.29
CA GLU A 771 -17.14 18.13 -33.13
C GLU A 771 -18.50 17.46 -33.30
N HIS A 772 -18.56 16.13 -33.18
CA HIS A 772 -19.82 15.40 -33.20
C HIS A 772 -19.77 14.30 -32.15
N GLY A 773 -20.62 14.41 -31.14
CA GLY A 773 -20.63 13.51 -29.99
C GLY A 773 -19.26 13.42 -29.32
N ALA A 774 -18.74 12.23 -29.16
CA ALA A 774 -17.43 12.01 -28.55
C ALA A 774 -16.26 11.99 -29.56
N ASN A 775 -16.50 12.43 -30.80
CA ASN A 775 -15.52 12.39 -31.88
C ASN A 775 -15.30 13.74 -32.55
N TYR A 776 -14.17 13.85 -33.20
CA TYR A 776 -13.90 14.83 -34.25
C TYR A 776 -14.11 14.13 -35.58
N VAL A 777 -15.03 14.64 -36.38
CA VAL A 777 -15.47 14.00 -37.62
C VAL A 777 -15.34 14.95 -38.81
N CYS A 778 -14.97 14.44 -39.97
CA CYS A 778 -15.10 15.18 -41.20
C CYS A 778 -16.57 15.33 -41.57
N GLU A 779 -16.98 16.51 -42.06
CA GLU A 779 -18.34 16.75 -42.54
C GLU A 779 -18.82 15.65 -43.51
N LYS A 780 -17.91 15.16 -44.39
CA LYS A 780 -18.19 14.10 -45.35
C LYS A 780 -18.09 12.69 -44.76
N SER A 781 -17.80 12.53 -43.49
CA SER A 781 -17.73 11.22 -42.83
C SER A 781 -19.01 10.80 -42.12
N VAL A 782 -20.00 11.68 -42.09
CA VAL A 782 -21.31 11.44 -41.47
C VAL A 782 -22.42 11.86 -42.46
N PRO A 783 -23.63 11.29 -42.42
CA PRO A 783 -24.75 11.68 -43.28
C PRO A 783 -25.22 13.09 -42.87
N THR A 784 -25.26 14.00 -43.87
CA THR A 784 -25.76 15.38 -43.70
C THR A 784 -26.88 15.63 -44.72
N ALA A 785 -27.67 16.71 -44.51
CA ALA A 785 -28.71 17.08 -45.46
C ALA A 785 -28.16 17.36 -46.89
N ALA A 786 -26.92 17.89 -46.97
CA ALA A 786 -26.26 18.14 -48.24
C ALA A 786 -25.61 16.88 -48.87
N GLN A 787 -25.27 15.87 -48.03
CA GLN A 787 -24.60 14.65 -48.46
C GLN A 787 -25.10 13.45 -47.60
N PRO A 788 -26.22 12.79 -48.00
CA PRO A 788 -26.78 11.69 -47.24
C PRO A 788 -25.90 10.43 -47.17
N THR A 789 -25.00 10.26 -48.15
CA THR A 789 -24.07 9.10 -48.16
C THR A 789 -22.65 9.56 -47.86
N PRO A 790 -22.00 9.09 -46.79
CA PRO A 790 -20.62 9.46 -46.46
C PRO A 790 -19.64 9.12 -47.57
N SER A 791 -18.72 10.06 -47.88
CA SER A 791 -17.63 9.91 -48.86
C SER A 791 -16.24 10.02 -48.28
N CYS A 792 -16.13 10.21 -46.97
CA CYS A 792 -14.90 10.23 -46.21
C CYS A 792 -15.06 9.32 -44.97
N ASP A 793 -13.93 8.89 -44.41
CA ASP A 793 -13.92 8.05 -43.18
C ASP A 793 -13.05 8.66 -42.08
N PHE A 794 -12.71 9.96 -42.20
CA PHE A 794 -11.92 10.64 -41.17
C PHE A 794 -12.76 10.84 -39.90
N LYS A 795 -12.31 10.14 -38.82
CA LYS A 795 -12.91 10.20 -37.53
C LYS A 795 -11.85 9.92 -36.47
N THR A 796 -11.84 10.65 -35.37
CA THR A 796 -10.93 10.42 -34.26
C THR A 796 -11.57 10.83 -32.94
N GLY A 797 -11.31 10.07 -31.87
CA GLY A 797 -11.95 10.27 -30.58
C GLY A 797 -11.48 11.56 -29.87
N ARG A 798 -12.39 12.24 -29.18
CA ARG A 798 -12.07 13.33 -28.23
C ARG A 798 -11.31 12.83 -27.01
N VAL A 799 -11.38 11.54 -26.71
CA VAL A 799 -10.57 10.87 -25.68
C VAL A 799 -9.85 9.67 -26.31
N ILE A 800 -8.52 9.68 -26.30
CA ILE A 800 -7.69 8.62 -26.86
C ILE A 800 -6.84 8.02 -25.73
N LEU A 801 -6.98 6.73 -25.45
CA LEU A 801 -6.28 6.03 -24.37
C LEU A 801 -6.33 6.81 -23.03
N GLN A 802 -7.51 7.29 -22.67
CA GLN A 802 -7.83 8.09 -21.47
C GLN A 802 -7.23 9.51 -21.46
N GLN A 803 -6.59 9.94 -22.51
CA GLN A 803 -6.12 11.31 -22.70
C GLN A 803 -7.22 12.11 -23.41
N PRO A 804 -7.81 13.14 -22.80
CA PRO A 804 -8.62 14.11 -23.51
C PRO A 804 -7.78 14.83 -24.57
N VAL A 805 -8.30 14.95 -25.77
CA VAL A 805 -7.72 15.74 -26.85
C VAL A 805 -8.57 17.01 -26.98
N GLU A 806 -8.07 18.08 -26.42
CA GLU A 806 -8.75 19.38 -26.40
C GLU A 806 -8.92 19.93 -27.82
N ARG A 807 -9.96 20.76 -28.03
CA ARG A 807 -10.24 21.43 -29.32
C ARG A 807 -9.00 22.10 -29.94
N ALA A 808 -8.22 22.83 -29.12
CA ALA A 808 -6.98 23.46 -29.56
C ALA A 808 -5.91 22.46 -30.04
N GLN A 809 -5.83 21.28 -29.43
CA GLN A 809 -4.88 20.24 -29.83
C GLN A 809 -5.31 19.56 -31.14
N MET A 810 -6.63 19.38 -31.34
CA MET A 810 -7.15 18.87 -32.60
C MET A 810 -6.96 19.89 -33.74
N GLN A 811 -7.24 21.17 -33.53
CA GLN A 811 -6.96 22.24 -34.49
C GLN A 811 -5.49 22.25 -34.90
N LYS A 812 -4.59 22.13 -33.93
CA LYS A 812 -3.16 22.03 -34.18
C LYS A 812 -2.80 20.79 -35.00
N LEU A 813 -3.36 19.63 -34.67
CA LEU A 813 -3.16 18.39 -35.42
C LEU A 813 -3.61 18.55 -36.89
N LEU A 814 -4.78 19.15 -37.11
CA LEU A 814 -5.31 19.36 -38.45
C LEU A 814 -4.48 20.37 -39.25
N ALA A 815 -3.92 21.41 -38.60
CA ALA A 815 -3.12 22.46 -39.24
C ALA A 815 -1.66 22.05 -39.49
N THR A 816 -1.06 21.31 -38.55
CA THR A 816 0.40 21.04 -38.58
C THR A 816 0.73 19.54 -38.68
N GLY A 817 -0.27 18.65 -38.67
CA GLY A 817 -0.10 17.22 -38.66
C GLY A 817 0.29 16.63 -37.30
N LYS A 818 0.46 17.47 -36.23
CA LYS A 818 0.97 17.01 -34.93
C LYS A 818 0.45 17.86 -33.76
N THR A 819 0.13 17.20 -32.63
CA THR A 819 -0.23 17.89 -31.38
C THR A 819 1.01 18.29 -30.57
N ASP A 820 0.81 19.04 -29.50
CA ASP A 820 1.79 19.14 -28.40
C ASP A 820 2.00 17.79 -27.72
N LEU A 821 3.01 17.72 -26.85
CA LEU A 821 3.25 16.52 -26.04
C LEU A 821 2.14 16.38 -24.99
N LEU A 822 1.28 15.38 -25.16
CA LEU A 822 0.22 15.05 -24.22
C LEU A 822 0.72 14.00 -23.24
N ASP A 823 0.35 14.07 -21.98
CA ASP A 823 1.05 13.35 -20.91
C ASP A 823 0.18 12.38 -20.07
N LYS A 824 -1.11 12.28 -20.40
CA LYS A 824 -2.07 11.45 -19.66
C LYS A 824 -2.51 10.18 -20.38
N PHE A 825 -1.83 9.73 -21.44
CA PHE A 825 -2.16 8.47 -22.10
C PHE A 825 -1.90 7.27 -21.19
N ILE A 826 -2.81 6.30 -21.18
CA ILE A 826 -2.68 5.04 -20.45
C ILE A 826 -2.55 3.88 -21.44
N SER A 827 -1.42 3.20 -21.44
CA SER A 827 -1.18 2.05 -22.31
C SER A 827 -2.14 0.89 -22.01
N MET A 828 -2.89 0.43 -22.98
CA MET A 828 -3.80 -0.71 -22.82
C MET A 828 -3.07 -2.02 -22.47
N ARG A 829 -1.83 -2.17 -22.93
CA ARG A 829 -1.02 -3.38 -22.70
C ARG A 829 -0.29 -3.36 -21.36
N THR A 830 0.38 -2.23 -21.03
CA THR A 830 1.23 -2.14 -19.83
C THR A 830 0.54 -1.46 -18.65
N ARG A 831 -0.61 -0.79 -18.88
CA ARG A 831 -1.39 -0.03 -17.89
C ARG A 831 -0.60 1.09 -17.22
N ARG A 832 0.47 1.54 -17.87
CA ARG A 832 1.28 2.67 -17.39
C ARG A 832 0.95 3.93 -18.16
N ALA A 833 0.99 5.05 -17.46
CA ALA A 833 0.91 6.35 -18.10
C ALA A 833 2.14 6.57 -18.99
N PHE A 834 1.92 7.22 -20.15
CA PHE A 834 3.00 7.61 -21.06
C PHE A 834 2.68 8.95 -21.70
N LYS A 835 3.72 9.60 -22.22
CA LYS A 835 3.63 10.86 -22.95
C LYS A 835 3.90 10.62 -24.41
N ALA A 836 3.10 11.23 -25.27
CA ALA A 836 3.28 11.13 -26.71
C ALA A 836 2.66 12.35 -27.40
N HIS A 837 3.08 12.61 -28.62
CA HIS A 837 2.36 13.46 -29.57
C HIS A 837 1.38 12.58 -30.35
N LEU A 838 0.23 13.12 -30.71
CA LEU A 838 -0.61 12.55 -31.76
C LEU A 838 -0.16 13.13 -33.09
N VAL A 839 0.02 12.27 -34.09
CA VAL A 839 0.52 12.64 -35.41
C VAL A 839 -0.37 12.03 -36.47
N TRP A 840 -0.69 12.80 -37.47
CA TRP A 840 -1.41 12.28 -38.64
C TRP A 840 -0.48 11.42 -39.51
N ASP A 841 -0.79 10.15 -39.64
CA ASP A 841 -0.09 9.22 -40.52
C ASP A 841 -0.84 9.11 -41.84
N ALA A 842 -0.32 9.81 -42.88
CA ALA A 842 -0.93 9.83 -44.18
C ALA A 842 -0.93 8.47 -44.90
N GLN A 843 0.04 7.60 -44.61
CA GLN A 843 0.09 6.24 -45.19
C GLN A 843 -0.92 5.32 -44.56
N ALA A 844 -1.05 5.39 -43.22
CA ALA A 844 -2.02 4.56 -42.49
C ALA A 844 -3.44 5.16 -42.49
N GLY A 845 -3.61 6.42 -42.94
CA GLY A 845 -4.87 7.16 -42.96
C GLY A 845 -5.50 7.37 -41.57
N LYS A 846 -4.70 7.45 -40.52
CA LYS A 846 -5.18 7.55 -39.13
C LYS A 846 -4.25 8.35 -38.23
N VAL A 847 -4.74 8.75 -37.09
CA VAL A 847 -3.93 9.36 -36.03
C VAL A 847 -3.11 8.31 -35.29
N ASN A 848 -1.80 8.46 -35.22
CA ASN A 848 -0.84 7.57 -34.57
C ASN A 848 -0.10 8.30 -33.45
N PHE A 849 0.67 7.53 -32.62
CA PHE A 849 1.49 8.04 -31.54
C PHE A 849 2.94 8.25 -32.00
N GLU A 850 3.49 9.42 -31.70
CA GLU A 850 4.92 9.69 -31.81
C GLU A 850 5.48 9.96 -30.40
N PHE A 851 6.46 9.16 -30.00
CA PHE A 851 7.08 9.27 -28.69
C PHE A 851 8.24 10.27 -28.72
N ALA A 852 8.35 11.09 -27.67
CA ALA A 852 9.52 11.95 -27.49
C ALA A 852 10.80 11.10 -27.39
N PRO A 853 11.95 11.55 -27.95
CA PRO A 853 13.21 10.80 -27.91
C PRO A 853 13.62 10.49 -26.46
N SER A 854 13.81 9.19 -26.16
CA SER A 854 14.23 8.73 -24.84
C SER A 854 15.68 9.13 -24.56
N LYS A 855 15.96 9.67 -23.38
CA LYS A 855 17.31 9.94 -22.89
C LYS A 855 18.12 8.67 -22.55
N PHE A 856 17.53 7.49 -22.68
CA PHE A 856 18.18 6.19 -22.42
C PHE A 856 18.17 5.34 -23.68
N PRO A 857 19.28 4.61 -23.99
CA PRO A 857 19.31 3.70 -25.13
C PRO A 857 18.30 2.57 -24.97
N PRO A 858 17.67 2.10 -26.07
CA PRO A 858 16.64 1.08 -26.00
C PRO A 858 17.23 -0.27 -25.53
N ARG A 859 16.67 -0.83 -24.49
CA ARG A 859 16.95 -2.20 -24.07
C ARG A 859 16.41 -3.15 -25.15
N ALA A 860 17.30 -3.90 -25.79
CA ALA A 860 16.96 -4.83 -26.86
C ALA A 860 15.86 -5.81 -26.43
N THR A 861 14.68 -5.67 -27.01
CA THR A 861 13.60 -6.66 -26.95
C THR A 861 13.65 -7.46 -28.24
N ALA A 862 13.65 -8.80 -28.09
CA ALA A 862 13.65 -9.76 -29.19
C ALA A 862 12.53 -9.46 -30.21
N ALA A 863 12.92 -9.29 -31.44
CA ALA A 863 12.05 -9.03 -32.58
C ALA A 863 11.26 -10.27 -32.96
N THR A 864 9.96 -10.11 -33.07
CA THR A 864 9.06 -11.05 -33.76
C THR A 864 9.31 -10.98 -35.26
N LYS A 865 9.71 -12.07 -35.84
CA LYS A 865 9.80 -12.28 -37.30
C LYS A 865 8.39 -12.34 -37.89
N SER A 866 8.12 -11.47 -38.85
CA SER A 866 7.10 -11.69 -39.89
C SER A 866 7.79 -11.82 -41.23
N ALA A 867 7.39 -12.83 -41.99
CA ALA A 867 7.95 -13.28 -43.23
C ALA A 867 7.68 -12.30 -44.40
N ALA A 868 8.68 -12.13 -45.23
CA ALA A 868 8.47 -11.88 -46.67
C ALA A 868 9.68 -12.48 -47.43
N THR A 869 9.35 -13.18 -48.44
CA THR A 869 10.09 -14.02 -49.37
C THR A 869 10.95 -13.24 -50.37
N SER A 870 11.99 -13.96 -50.85
CA SER A 870 12.75 -13.83 -52.12
C SER A 870 13.68 -12.59 -52.28
N ASP A 871 14.86 -12.65 -52.77
CA ASP A 871 15.51 -13.51 -53.72
C ASP A 871 17.06 -13.39 -53.70
N ARG A 872 17.69 -14.39 -54.22
CA ARG A 872 19.13 -14.65 -54.50
C ARG A 872 20.01 -13.45 -54.88
N THR A 873 21.31 -13.38 -54.47
CA THR A 873 22.49 -13.90 -55.25
C THR A 873 23.80 -13.50 -54.53
N ALA A 874 24.61 -14.45 -54.28
CA ALA A 874 25.98 -14.85 -54.51
C ALA A 874 27.18 -13.92 -54.25
N LEU A 875 28.27 -14.53 -53.77
CA LEU A 875 29.72 -14.28 -53.84
C LEU A 875 30.24 -13.32 -52.74
N GLY A 876 31.25 -13.64 -52.00
CA GLY A 876 32.28 -14.64 -51.95
C GLY A 876 33.39 -14.20 -51.04
N SER A 877 34.10 -15.19 -50.47
CA SER A 877 35.50 -15.17 -50.01
C SER A 877 35.87 -14.22 -48.85
N GLY A 878 36.59 -14.57 -47.87
CA GLY A 878 37.49 -15.64 -47.53
C GLY A 878 38.29 -15.35 -46.27
N ALA A 879 38.73 -16.40 -45.70
CA ALA A 879 39.98 -16.66 -45.00
C ALA A 879 40.17 -16.30 -43.52
N LYS A 880 40.21 -17.28 -42.71
CA LYS A 880 41.36 -17.92 -41.95
C LYS A 880 42.10 -16.99 -40.99
N ALA A 881 42.43 -17.38 -39.78
CA ALA A 881 42.99 -18.58 -39.16
C ALA A 881 42.94 -18.43 -37.63
N SER A 882 42.63 -19.38 -36.87
CA SER A 882 43.46 -20.50 -36.32
C SER A 882 44.24 -20.21 -35.05
N LYS A 883 44.02 -21.07 -34.10
CA LYS A 883 44.88 -21.92 -33.25
C LYS A 883 44.98 -21.42 -31.81
N THR A 884 45.02 -22.17 -30.73
CA THR A 884 45.20 -23.61 -30.36
C THR A 884 44.84 -23.69 -28.90
N ALA A 885 44.04 -24.56 -28.37
CA ALA A 885 44.25 -25.95 -27.92
C ALA A 885 45.35 -26.20 -26.85
N VAL A 886 44.96 -26.87 -25.79
CA VAL A 886 45.60 -28.03 -25.13
C VAL A 886 45.00 -28.15 -23.70
N ALA A 887 44.17 -29.06 -23.34
CA ALA A 887 44.21 -30.51 -23.13
C ALA A 887 44.36 -30.92 -21.64
N LYS A 888 43.48 -31.79 -21.26
CA LYS A 888 43.34 -32.68 -20.10
C LYS A 888 44.59 -33.48 -19.74
N PRO A 889 44.68 -34.32 -18.62
CA PRO A 889 43.73 -35.38 -18.26
C PRO A 889 43.53 -35.63 -16.74
N ALA A 890 42.43 -36.19 -16.28
CA ALA A 890 41.95 -37.55 -16.05
C ALA A 890 42.63 -38.40 -14.94
N ALA A 891 41.81 -38.93 -14.04
CA ALA A 891 41.62 -40.35 -13.68
C ALA A 891 40.96 -40.45 -12.29
N ALA A 892 39.76 -40.88 -12.13
CA ALA A 892 39.18 -42.19 -11.94
C ALA A 892 39.50 -42.90 -10.61
N ARG A 893 38.47 -43.19 -9.81
CA ARG A 893 38.11 -44.56 -9.43
C ARG A 893 36.79 -44.65 -8.64
N LYS A 894 36.04 -45.62 -9.01
CA LYS A 894 34.75 -46.17 -8.58
C LYS A 894 34.75 -46.63 -7.13
N THR A 895 33.60 -46.60 -6.45
CA THR A 895 32.89 -47.81 -6.05
C THR A 895 31.44 -47.52 -5.73
N ALA A 896 30.58 -48.48 -6.01
CA ALA A 896 29.11 -48.51 -6.00
C ALA A 896 28.53 -48.73 -4.60
N ALA A 897 27.34 -48.32 -4.34
CA ALA A 897 26.13 -49.11 -4.21
C ALA A 897 25.02 -48.44 -3.35
N SER A 898 23.87 -48.56 -3.90
CA SER A 898 22.56 -48.79 -3.39
C SER A 898 21.64 -47.60 -3.06
N ALA A 899 20.57 -47.64 -3.76
CA ALA A 899 19.42 -46.74 -3.83
C ALA A 899 18.57 -46.69 -2.55
N LYS A 900 18.06 -45.48 -2.22
CA LYS A 900 16.67 -45.37 -1.80
C LYS A 900 16.13 -43.97 -2.18
N LYS A 901 14.96 -43.98 -2.80
CA LYS A 901 14.20 -42.86 -3.36
C LYS A 901 13.91 -41.81 -2.31
N ALA A 902 14.14 -40.55 -2.67
CA ALA A 902 13.54 -39.37 -2.04
C ALA A 902 12.68 -38.62 -3.09
N PRO A 903 11.59 -37.95 -2.70
CA PRO A 903 10.68 -37.34 -3.65
C PRO A 903 11.18 -36.00 -4.20
N ALA A 904 10.85 -35.79 -5.46
CA ALA A 904 11.33 -34.69 -6.30
C ALA A 904 10.92 -33.30 -5.82
N ALA A 905 11.88 -32.41 -5.74
CA ALA A 905 11.70 -30.97 -5.66
C ALA A 905 11.21 -30.42 -7.01
N ARG A 906 10.15 -29.61 -6.97
CA ARG A 906 9.65 -28.89 -8.14
C ARG A 906 10.65 -27.78 -8.54
N LYS A 907 11.20 -27.91 -9.73
CA LYS A 907 11.97 -26.85 -10.42
C LYS A 907 11.03 -25.77 -10.97
N PRO A 908 11.48 -24.51 -11.09
CA PRO A 908 10.70 -23.45 -11.69
C PRO A 908 10.56 -23.68 -13.20
N ARG A 909 9.33 -23.45 -13.67
CA ARG A 909 8.90 -23.68 -15.04
C ARG A 909 9.46 -22.59 -15.96
N ALA A 910 10.40 -22.94 -16.80
CA ALA A 910 10.77 -22.16 -17.97
C ALA A 910 9.59 -22.18 -18.98
N ALA A 911 9.32 -21.05 -19.59
CA ALA A 911 8.34 -20.94 -20.65
C ALA A 911 8.83 -21.76 -21.87
N SER A 912 8.19 -22.88 -22.14
CA SER A 912 8.35 -23.63 -23.39
C SER A 912 7.27 -23.25 -24.37
N ALA A 913 7.64 -23.14 -25.64
CA ALA A 913 6.77 -22.92 -26.78
C ALA A 913 5.65 -23.97 -26.84
N ALA A 914 4.47 -23.52 -27.27
CA ALA A 914 3.23 -24.28 -27.26
C ALA A 914 3.31 -25.53 -28.17
N ALA A 915 3.49 -26.67 -27.54
CA ALA A 915 2.96 -27.91 -28.08
C ALA A 915 1.45 -27.91 -27.80
N GLY A 916 0.62 -27.92 -28.82
CA GLY A 916 -0.84 -27.99 -28.69
C GLY A 916 -1.26 -29.27 -27.97
N LEU A 917 -2.35 -29.21 -27.20
CA LEU A 917 -2.97 -30.37 -26.59
C LEU A 917 -3.81 -31.10 -27.64
N VAL A 918 -3.69 -32.42 -27.69
CA VAL A 918 -4.45 -33.27 -28.62
C VAL A 918 -5.82 -33.59 -28.00
N PRO A 919 -6.94 -33.27 -28.70
CA PRO A 919 -8.27 -33.61 -28.23
C PRO A 919 -8.52 -35.12 -28.25
N SER A 920 -9.23 -35.67 -27.26
CA SER A 920 -9.74 -37.03 -27.29
C SER A 920 -10.70 -37.23 -28.48
N ALA A 921 -10.96 -38.46 -28.91
CA ALA A 921 -11.88 -38.77 -30.01
C ALA A 921 -13.27 -38.12 -29.81
N ALA A 922 -13.80 -38.13 -28.59
CA ALA A 922 -15.07 -37.47 -28.25
C ALA A 922 -15.01 -35.95 -28.43
N LEU A 923 -13.95 -35.29 -27.98
CA LEU A 923 -13.79 -33.85 -28.12
C LEU A 923 -13.46 -33.45 -29.56
N ALA A 924 -12.66 -34.26 -30.26
CA ALA A 924 -12.31 -34.08 -31.67
C ALA A 924 -13.55 -34.08 -32.60
N ALA A 925 -14.59 -34.85 -32.28
CA ALA A 925 -15.87 -34.87 -33.02
C ALA A 925 -16.64 -33.53 -32.89
N VAL A 926 -16.28 -32.67 -31.92
CA VAL A 926 -16.91 -31.36 -31.66
C VAL A 926 -16.05 -30.20 -32.15
N ILE A 927 -14.73 -30.19 -31.84
CA ILE A 927 -13.86 -29.08 -32.15
C ILE A 927 -12.77 -29.31 -33.20
N GLY A 928 -12.72 -30.51 -33.77
CA GLY A 928 -11.70 -30.96 -34.72
C GLY A 928 -10.52 -31.69 -34.05
N ALA A 929 -9.80 -32.51 -34.81
CA ALA A 929 -8.72 -33.37 -34.30
C ALA A 929 -7.36 -32.65 -34.15
N GLU A 930 -7.24 -31.40 -34.57
CA GLU A 930 -5.99 -30.65 -34.53
C GLU A 930 -5.57 -30.35 -33.08
N ALA A 931 -4.27 -30.38 -32.82
CA ALA A 931 -3.72 -29.99 -31.54
C ALA A 931 -3.98 -28.50 -31.25
N VAL A 932 -4.62 -28.18 -30.13
CA VAL A 932 -5.08 -26.83 -29.80
C VAL A 932 -4.66 -26.43 -28.41
N ALA A 933 -4.42 -25.14 -28.18
CA ALA A 933 -4.24 -24.61 -26.83
C ALA A 933 -5.57 -24.65 -26.07
N ARG A 934 -5.53 -24.91 -24.76
CA ARG A 934 -6.73 -25.05 -23.91
C ARG A 934 -7.73 -23.87 -24.04
N PRO A 935 -7.31 -22.57 -24.12
CA PRO A 935 -8.25 -21.48 -24.38
C PRO A 935 -8.94 -21.56 -25.76
N GLN A 936 -8.22 -22.06 -26.76
CA GLN A 936 -8.78 -22.26 -28.11
C GLN A 936 -9.77 -23.42 -28.18
N ALA A 937 -9.50 -24.52 -27.46
CA ALA A 937 -10.45 -25.63 -27.32
C ALA A 937 -11.75 -25.15 -26.66
N VAL A 938 -11.70 -24.38 -25.62
CA VAL A 938 -12.86 -23.75 -24.96
C VAL A 938 -13.62 -22.86 -25.95
N LYS A 939 -12.93 -22.02 -26.71
CA LYS A 939 -13.57 -21.15 -27.71
C LYS A 939 -14.29 -21.93 -28.80
N LYS A 940 -13.62 -22.91 -29.42
CA LYS A 940 -14.23 -23.76 -30.47
C LYS A 940 -15.46 -24.54 -29.95
N LEU A 941 -15.41 -25.00 -28.69
CA LEU A 941 -16.55 -25.65 -28.05
C LEU A 941 -17.74 -24.70 -27.87
N TRP A 942 -17.47 -23.46 -27.43
CA TRP A 942 -18.52 -22.44 -27.31
C TRP A 942 -19.09 -22.00 -28.66
N ASP A 943 -18.27 -21.98 -29.72
CA ASP A 943 -18.73 -21.71 -31.08
C ASP A 943 -19.69 -22.80 -31.54
N TYR A 944 -19.38 -24.08 -31.23
CA TYR A 944 -20.27 -25.20 -31.47
C TYR A 944 -21.60 -25.11 -30.70
N ILE A 945 -21.55 -24.83 -29.40
CA ILE A 945 -22.75 -24.68 -28.53
C ILE A 945 -23.67 -23.58 -29.06
N LYS A 946 -23.11 -22.45 -29.48
CA LYS A 946 -23.90 -21.34 -30.03
C LYS A 946 -24.47 -21.64 -31.42
N ALA A 947 -23.66 -22.23 -32.29
CA ALA A 947 -24.07 -22.58 -33.65
C ALA A 947 -25.23 -23.58 -33.67
N ASN A 948 -25.31 -24.48 -32.68
CA ASN A 948 -26.36 -25.49 -32.55
C ASN A 948 -27.46 -25.11 -31.55
N GLY A 949 -27.48 -23.88 -31.01
CA GLY A 949 -28.54 -23.40 -30.14
C GLY A 949 -28.69 -24.17 -28.82
N LEU A 950 -27.61 -24.78 -28.30
CA LEU A 950 -27.64 -25.71 -27.16
C LEU A 950 -27.66 -25.05 -25.79
N GLN A 951 -27.80 -23.74 -25.72
CA GLN A 951 -28.05 -23.04 -24.46
C GLN A 951 -29.52 -23.18 -24.06
N ASP A 952 -29.76 -23.41 -22.76
CA ASP A 952 -31.10 -23.51 -22.24
C ASP A 952 -31.89 -22.20 -22.44
N ALA A 953 -33.11 -22.25 -22.82
CA ALA A 953 -33.93 -21.08 -23.13
C ALA A 953 -34.28 -20.25 -21.90
N ALA A 954 -34.42 -20.88 -20.73
CA ALA A 954 -34.75 -20.22 -19.48
C ALA A 954 -33.50 -19.73 -18.69
N ASP A 955 -32.39 -20.45 -18.80
CA ASP A 955 -31.13 -20.10 -18.15
C ASP A 955 -29.94 -20.32 -19.09
N LYS A 956 -29.54 -19.30 -19.79
CA LYS A 956 -28.40 -19.33 -20.74
C LYS A 956 -27.06 -19.77 -20.14
N ARG A 957 -26.98 -19.96 -18.83
CA ARG A 957 -25.80 -20.52 -18.14
C ARG A 957 -25.79 -22.03 -18.16
N ARG A 958 -26.87 -22.66 -18.52
CA ARG A 958 -27.01 -24.11 -18.70
C ARG A 958 -26.91 -24.47 -20.18
N ILE A 959 -26.24 -25.55 -20.44
CA ILE A 959 -26.03 -26.10 -21.79
C ILE A 959 -26.68 -27.47 -21.85
N ASN A 960 -27.66 -27.62 -22.72
CA ASN A 960 -28.32 -28.90 -23.04
C ASN A 960 -27.43 -29.65 -24.02
N ALA A 961 -26.83 -30.73 -23.56
CA ALA A 961 -25.88 -31.48 -24.38
C ALA A 961 -26.58 -32.31 -25.43
N ASP A 962 -26.21 -32.10 -26.70
CA ASP A 962 -26.56 -33.04 -27.80
C ASP A 962 -25.73 -34.32 -27.69
N ALA A 963 -25.94 -35.30 -28.54
CA ALA A 963 -25.25 -36.59 -28.50
C ALA A 963 -23.71 -36.45 -28.51
N LYS A 964 -23.16 -35.46 -29.24
CA LYS A 964 -21.71 -35.21 -29.30
C LYS A 964 -21.17 -34.58 -28.01
N LEU A 965 -21.88 -33.60 -27.47
CA LEU A 965 -21.51 -32.96 -26.21
C LEU A 965 -21.72 -33.90 -25.03
N GLN A 966 -22.70 -34.76 -25.06
CA GLN A 966 -22.93 -35.75 -24.02
C GLN A 966 -21.79 -36.77 -23.95
N ALA A 967 -21.15 -37.11 -25.06
CA ALA A 967 -19.94 -37.93 -25.08
C ALA A 967 -18.71 -37.21 -24.44
N VAL A 968 -18.70 -35.88 -24.44
CA VAL A 968 -17.66 -35.06 -23.80
C VAL A 968 -17.97 -34.75 -22.34
N PHE A 969 -19.24 -34.45 -22.04
CA PHE A 969 -19.63 -33.98 -20.70
C PHE A 969 -20.03 -35.12 -19.76
N GLY A 970 -20.41 -36.28 -20.31
CA GLY A 970 -20.95 -37.41 -19.54
C GLY A 970 -22.32 -37.16 -18.90
N LYS A 971 -22.99 -36.03 -19.25
CA LYS A 971 -24.23 -35.56 -18.64
C LYS A 971 -25.13 -34.91 -19.69
N PRO A 972 -26.47 -35.04 -19.59
CA PRO A 972 -27.39 -34.41 -20.55
C PRO A 972 -27.47 -32.89 -20.43
N GLN A 973 -27.10 -32.31 -19.28
CA GLN A 973 -27.06 -30.87 -19.06
C GLN A 973 -25.87 -30.51 -18.16
N VAL A 974 -25.14 -29.46 -18.49
CA VAL A 974 -24.00 -28.90 -17.69
C VAL A 974 -24.13 -27.40 -17.56
N THR A 975 -23.49 -26.82 -16.51
CA THR A 975 -23.38 -25.40 -16.39
C THR A 975 -22.13 -24.87 -17.13
N MET A 976 -22.16 -23.61 -17.54
CA MET A 976 -21.03 -22.98 -18.21
C MET A 976 -19.71 -23.03 -17.37
N PHE A 977 -19.80 -23.17 -16.05
CA PHE A 977 -18.66 -23.25 -15.15
C PHE A 977 -18.02 -24.64 -15.08
N GLU A 978 -18.80 -25.70 -15.32
CA GLU A 978 -18.32 -27.07 -15.34
C GLU A 978 -17.52 -27.41 -16.61
N ILE A 979 -17.79 -26.73 -17.74
CA ILE A 979 -17.16 -26.98 -19.04
C ILE A 979 -15.62 -26.95 -18.96
N ALA A 980 -15.05 -25.96 -18.29
CA ALA A 980 -13.59 -25.84 -18.21
C ALA A 980 -12.93 -26.99 -17.43
N GLY A 981 -13.63 -27.56 -16.46
CA GLY A 981 -13.20 -28.75 -15.70
C GLY A 981 -13.29 -30.02 -16.52
N LEU A 982 -14.41 -30.23 -17.21
CA LEU A 982 -14.69 -31.42 -18.03
C LEU A 982 -13.75 -31.54 -19.23
N LEU A 983 -13.40 -30.41 -19.85
CA LEU A 983 -12.40 -30.39 -20.95
C LEU A 983 -11.01 -30.85 -20.51
N GLY A 984 -10.72 -30.83 -19.25
CA GLY A 984 -9.41 -31.27 -18.72
C GLY A 984 -9.14 -32.75 -18.93
N ALA A 985 -10.18 -33.58 -18.95
CA ALA A 985 -10.09 -35.01 -19.17
C ALA A 985 -9.96 -35.38 -20.66
N HIS A 986 -10.27 -34.44 -21.56
CA HIS A 986 -10.33 -34.66 -23.02
C HIS A 986 -9.20 -33.96 -23.79
N LEU A 987 -8.21 -33.40 -23.10
CA LEU A 987 -7.04 -32.70 -23.69
C LEU A 987 -5.75 -33.30 -23.10
N ALA A 988 -5.05 -34.10 -23.89
CA ALA A 988 -3.77 -34.71 -23.53
C ALA A 988 -2.59 -33.94 -24.15
N PRO A 989 -1.41 -33.90 -23.52
CA PRO A 989 -0.19 -33.42 -24.19
C PRO A 989 0.06 -34.25 -25.42
N GLY A 990 0.33 -33.64 -26.56
CA GLY A 990 0.81 -34.33 -27.75
C GLY A 990 2.12 -35.06 -27.43
N ALA A 991 2.26 -36.29 -27.90
CA ALA A 991 3.41 -37.17 -27.73
C ALA A 991 4.68 -36.60 -28.38
#